data_6dff9e0041f29cb52b4ac9a88bcbc498
#
_entry.id   6dff9e0041f29cb52b4ac9a88bcbc498
#
_cell.length_a   1.000
_cell.length_b   1.000
_cell.length_c   1.000
_cell.angle_alpha   90.00
_cell.angle_beta   90.00
_cell.angle_gamma   90.00
#
_symmetry.space_group_name_H-M   'P 1'
#
loop_
_entity.id
_entity.type
_entity.pdbx_description
1 polymer ?
#
loop_
_entity_poly.entity_id
_entity_poly.type
_entity_poly.pdbx_seq_one_letter_code
_entity_poly.pdbx_strand_id
1 'polypeptide(L)'
;MYHYHIQICFVGPRKELWTPIKDEQAPEGFTCACLESARAEDAPLERADLILADLQALGAQALGPLLSGRREDAGLIVLAVGEQFPLLSPHLGQIADIWTLPMSEEELRFRFRRRLDGLRAEREIQRGKEVADVFSSFLANDVDDVYMMFNGTGDQLEYASPNMERVLSITREEAAQHGFGWMGQAQYITGHAVGREELLQMEPGSTFGVMETERVDPKTGERRWFYESIYCVSVQGIKKIAYYISDRTKEHQAQRTLSEALDMAQVASKAKSAFLSSVSHDIRTPMNAIMGFVELLREESDNAEQVLEYTQKISAASQHLLGLINDVLDMNKIESGSTVLNIDQLNLAEVIEGLNTIIRPQAKAKDQTFEIFVSALAHEDLLGDKLRINQILINILSNAVKYTPKGGRIELRVMELPQTDSRHDRIRFVVSDNGMGMSEDYQKVIFDPFTREQSTMLNKIQGTGLGMAITKSLVDLMNGSISVTSSLGEGSTFTVELELRIQEEKGADPKFWETHGITRMIVADDDEDICRNIVKRMGRLGVETHYAIHGEDALQAIKAAWEADRPYDLILLDWKMPGLNGLETARLIRKNYPDKIPILLFTAYDWSDIEQEAMEVGIRHFLPKPFFMSNFKEAVQRMLEGRSASAQPKEKRSAMKGLHILVVDDIEVNRIILTKILTTLGAECETACDGQEALEKFERSQPGQYDIIFMDVQMPVLNGYEASRAIRASAHPRAGQVPIIAMTANAFMDDIRDALEAGMDAHVSKPIVIEQMEAAVQEVLERKGLLSR
;
A
#
# COMPACT_ATOMS: atom_id res chain seq x y z
N MET A 1 58.54 -28.32 -36.76
CA MET A 1 57.51 -27.27 -36.61
C MET A 1 57.37 -26.57 -37.94
N TYR A 2 56.21 -26.65 -38.58
CA TYR A 2 56.00 -26.06 -39.89
C TYR A 2 55.58 -24.61 -39.73
N HIS A 3 56.18 -23.67 -40.44
CA HIS A 3 55.80 -22.27 -40.51
C HIS A 3 54.71 -22.05 -41.57
N TYR A 4 53.57 -21.54 -41.16
CA TYR A 4 52.51 -21.15 -42.06
C TYR A 4 52.49 -19.63 -42.21
N HIS A 5 52.33 -19.16 -43.44
CA HIS A 5 52.11 -17.73 -43.75
C HIS A 5 50.60 -17.54 -43.87
N ILE A 6 50.06 -16.68 -43.02
CA ILE A 6 48.67 -16.24 -43.08
C ILE A 6 48.62 -14.80 -43.52
N GLN A 7 47.90 -14.50 -44.60
CA GLN A 7 47.62 -13.15 -45.01
C GLN A 7 46.30 -12.68 -44.44
N ILE A 8 46.34 -11.62 -43.63
CA ILE A 8 45.19 -11.05 -42.97
C ILE A 8 44.86 -9.69 -43.63
N CYS A 9 43.64 -9.49 -44.08
CA CYS A 9 43.21 -8.24 -44.68
C CYS A 9 42.24 -7.54 -43.73
N PHE A 10 42.61 -6.32 -43.28
CA PHE A 10 41.72 -5.44 -42.50
C PHE A 10 41.03 -4.48 -43.43
N VAL A 11 39.68 -4.44 -43.39
CA VAL A 11 38.86 -3.62 -44.24
C VAL A 11 38.00 -2.70 -43.41
N GLY A 12 38.28 -1.39 -43.52
CA GLY A 12 37.52 -0.35 -42.79
C GLY A 12 38.37 0.87 -42.50
N PRO A 13 37.73 2.05 -42.36
CA PRO A 13 38.40 3.33 -42.16
C PRO A 13 38.94 3.53 -40.71
N ARG A 14 38.41 2.75 -39.73
CA ARG A 14 38.78 2.91 -38.31
C ARG A 14 40.05 2.13 -37.98
N LYS A 15 41.20 2.74 -38.22
CA LYS A 15 42.51 2.12 -37.97
C LYS A 15 42.75 1.77 -36.50
N GLU A 16 42.12 2.50 -35.60
CA GLU A 16 42.17 2.25 -34.17
C GLU A 16 41.63 0.88 -33.76
N LEU A 17 40.70 0.31 -34.51
CA LEU A 17 40.22 -1.05 -34.26
C LEU A 17 41.25 -2.13 -34.60
N TRP A 18 42.12 -1.83 -35.57
CA TRP A 18 43.10 -2.81 -36.04
C TRP A 18 44.44 -2.72 -35.31
N THR A 19 44.79 -1.53 -34.82
CA THR A 19 46.07 -1.27 -34.12
C THR A 19 46.33 -2.28 -32.99
N PRO A 20 45.36 -2.59 -32.09
CA PRO A 20 45.61 -3.53 -31.01
C PRO A 20 45.92 -4.96 -31.45
N ILE A 21 45.43 -5.39 -32.60
CA ILE A 21 45.56 -6.78 -33.06
C ILE A 21 46.69 -6.96 -34.10
N LYS A 22 47.19 -5.88 -34.71
CA LYS A 22 48.32 -5.95 -35.60
C LYS A 22 49.63 -6.34 -34.92
N ASP A 23 49.80 -5.85 -33.67
CA ASP A 23 51.01 -6.11 -32.87
C ASP A 23 50.89 -7.46 -32.11
N GLU A 24 49.78 -8.16 -32.28
CA GLU A 24 49.54 -9.41 -31.62
C GLU A 24 50.53 -10.49 -32.20
N GLN A 25 51.23 -11.16 -31.30
CA GLN A 25 52.16 -12.21 -31.71
C GLN A 25 51.42 -13.36 -32.41
N ALA A 26 51.87 -13.70 -33.59
CA ALA A 26 51.40 -14.83 -34.30
C ALA A 26 51.68 -16.12 -33.46
N PRO A 27 50.73 -17.08 -33.47
CA PRO A 27 50.93 -18.38 -32.80
C PRO A 27 52.26 -19.03 -33.30
N GLU A 28 52.86 -19.80 -32.41
CA GLU A 28 54.13 -20.48 -32.71
C GLU A 28 54.00 -21.30 -33.99
N GLY A 29 54.89 -21.10 -34.95
CA GLY A 29 54.82 -21.73 -36.29
C GLY A 29 54.09 -20.92 -37.38
N PHE A 30 53.63 -19.72 -37.08
CA PHE A 30 52.94 -18.80 -38.04
C PHE A 30 53.67 -17.51 -38.28
N THR A 31 53.54 -17.00 -39.52
CA THR A 31 53.90 -15.64 -39.85
C THR A 31 52.67 -14.96 -40.42
N CYS A 32 52.21 -13.87 -39.80
CA CYS A 32 51.06 -13.11 -40.26
C CYS A 32 51.53 -11.90 -41.06
N ALA A 33 51.06 -11.80 -42.29
CA ALA A 33 51.25 -10.60 -43.10
C ALA A 33 49.91 -9.83 -43.12
N CYS A 34 49.92 -8.55 -42.62
CA CYS A 34 48.74 -7.71 -42.55
C CYS A 34 48.66 -6.78 -43.75
N LEU A 35 47.48 -6.78 -44.40
CA LEU A 35 47.11 -5.88 -45.48
C LEU A 35 45.97 -4.99 -44.96
N GLU A 36 45.89 -3.74 -45.41
CA GLU A 36 44.83 -2.80 -44.99
C GLU A 36 44.19 -2.14 -46.18
N SER A 37 42.86 -2.02 -46.10
CA SER A 37 42.13 -1.20 -47.03
C SER A 37 41.03 -0.41 -46.30
N ALA A 38 40.84 0.84 -46.66
CA ALA A 38 39.77 1.68 -46.13
C ALA A 38 38.38 1.33 -46.75
N ARG A 39 38.36 0.66 -47.89
CA ARG A 39 37.13 0.27 -48.63
C ARG A 39 37.20 -1.20 -49.00
N ALA A 40 36.05 -1.83 -49.12
CA ALA A 40 35.93 -3.22 -49.52
C ALA A 40 36.32 -3.46 -50.95
N GLU A 41 36.07 -2.52 -51.85
CA GLU A 41 36.34 -2.59 -53.29
C GLU A 41 37.86 -2.56 -53.61
N ASP A 42 38.66 -1.86 -52.80
CA ASP A 42 40.09 -1.70 -52.99
C ASP A 42 40.92 -2.73 -52.22
N ALA A 43 40.26 -3.61 -51.49
CA ALA A 43 40.92 -4.57 -50.59
C ALA A 43 41.46 -5.78 -51.37
N PRO A 44 42.71 -6.26 -51.13
CA PRO A 44 43.27 -7.42 -51.79
C PRO A 44 42.72 -8.76 -51.21
N LEU A 45 41.38 -8.94 -51.31
CA LEU A 45 40.66 -10.04 -50.68
C LEU A 45 41.05 -11.41 -51.19
N GLU A 46 41.41 -11.51 -52.47
CA GLU A 46 41.87 -12.78 -53.11
C GLU A 46 43.18 -13.33 -52.53
N ARG A 47 43.99 -12.48 -51.87
CA ARG A 47 45.23 -12.92 -51.25
C ARG A 47 45.11 -13.25 -49.79
N ALA A 48 44.00 -12.83 -49.17
CA ALA A 48 43.79 -13.01 -47.75
C ALA A 48 43.31 -14.41 -47.39
N ASP A 49 43.86 -14.95 -46.34
CA ASP A 49 43.39 -16.18 -45.68
C ASP A 49 42.30 -15.82 -44.63
N LEU A 50 42.41 -14.58 -44.08
CA LEU A 50 41.45 -14.07 -43.13
C LEU A 50 41.15 -12.59 -43.44
N ILE A 51 39.87 -12.26 -43.50
CA ILE A 51 39.37 -10.91 -43.75
C ILE A 51 38.63 -10.44 -42.51
N LEU A 52 39.00 -9.26 -41.96
CA LEU A 52 38.28 -8.59 -40.89
C LEU A 52 37.66 -7.29 -41.43
N ALA A 53 36.37 -7.18 -41.42
CA ALA A 53 35.61 -6.05 -41.99
C ALA A 53 34.79 -5.31 -40.94
N ASP A 54 35.01 -4.00 -40.85
CA ASP A 54 34.26 -3.11 -39.96
C ASP A 54 32.97 -2.65 -40.64
N LEU A 55 31.92 -3.47 -40.54
CA LEU A 55 30.64 -3.18 -41.17
C LEU A 55 29.93 -1.96 -40.58
N GLN A 56 30.20 -1.63 -39.33
CA GLN A 56 29.63 -0.43 -38.69
C GLN A 56 30.07 0.85 -39.41
N ALA A 57 31.35 0.91 -39.81
CA ALA A 57 31.90 2.07 -40.49
C ALA A 57 31.75 2.01 -42.01
N LEU A 58 31.77 0.81 -42.61
CA LEU A 58 31.65 0.60 -44.05
C LEU A 58 30.19 0.69 -44.56
N GLY A 59 29.23 0.42 -43.67
CA GLY A 59 27.83 0.29 -44.03
C GLY A 59 27.47 -1.04 -44.66
N ALA A 60 26.17 -1.33 -44.72
CA ALA A 60 25.63 -2.61 -45.24
C ALA A 60 26.00 -2.93 -46.68
N GLN A 61 26.18 -1.95 -47.51
CA GLN A 61 26.53 -2.07 -48.91
C GLN A 61 27.93 -2.71 -49.13
N ALA A 62 28.82 -2.64 -48.15
CA ALA A 62 30.15 -3.25 -48.26
C ALA A 62 30.12 -4.78 -48.21
N LEU A 63 29.04 -5.39 -47.76
CA LEU A 63 28.96 -6.84 -47.57
C LEU A 63 29.03 -7.62 -48.87
N GLY A 64 28.39 -7.11 -49.95
CA GLY A 64 28.42 -7.74 -51.27
C GLY A 64 29.85 -7.86 -51.84
N PRO A 65 30.61 -6.78 -51.98
CA PRO A 65 32.00 -6.81 -52.36
C PRO A 65 32.91 -7.71 -51.51
N LEU A 66 32.72 -7.73 -50.21
CA LEU A 66 33.49 -8.58 -49.27
C LEU A 66 33.24 -10.07 -49.50
N LEU A 67 32.03 -10.44 -49.84
CA LEU A 67 31.65 -11.84 -50.08
C LEU A 67 32.07 -12.31 -51.45
N SER A 68 31.99 -11.47 -52.47
CA SER A 68 32.30 -11.85 -53.86
C SER A 68 33.80 -11.75 -54.23
N GLY A 69 34.57 -10.90 -53.53
CA GLY A 69 35.99 -10.68 -53.82
C GLY A 69 36.96 -11.61 -53.09
N ARG A 70 36.48 -12.48 -52.19
CA ARG A 70 37.32 -13.37 -51.37
C ARG A 70 37.48 -14.74 -52.02
N ARG A 71 38.53 -15.48 -51.61
CA ARG A 71 38.64 -16.88 -51.89
C ARG A 71 37.58 -17.69 -51.10
N GLU A 72 37.13 -18.83 -51.64
CA GLU A 72 36.13 -19.68 -50.97
C GLU A 72 36.58 -20.16 -49.59
N ASP A 73 37.88 -20.43 -49.41
CA ASP A 73 38.49 -20.91 -48.15
C ASP A 73 38.90 -19.76 -47.23
N ALA A 74 38.82 -18.51 -47.67
CA ALA A 74 39.15 -17.33 -46.84
C ALA A 74 38.07 -17.03 -45.78
N GLY A 75 38.48 -16.97 -44.53
CA GLY A 75 37.58 -16.62 -43.42
C GLY A 75 37.19 -15.13 -43.41
N LEU A 76 35.91 -14.83 -43.48
CA LEU A 76 35.39 -13.47 -43.29
C LEU A 76 34.85 -13.26 -41.89
N ILE A 77 35.41 -12.29 -41.17
CA ILE A 77 34.90 -11.80 -39.88
C ILE A 77 34.30 -10.43 -40.09
N VAL A 78 33.11 -10.23 -39.56
CA VAL A 78 32.38 -8.96 -39.66
C VAL A 78 32.24 -8.35 -38.29
N LEU A 79 32.67 -7.09 -38.10
CA LEU A 79 32.46 -6.31 -36.91
C LEU A 79 31.19 -5.48 -37.11
N ALA A 80 30.16 -5.73 -36.28
CA ALA A 80 28.82 -5.14 -36.44
C ALA A 80 28.21 -4.75 -35.10
N VAL A 81 27.27 -3.79 -35.15
CA VAL A 81 26.38 -3.48 -34.03
C VAL A 81 25.07 -4.24 -34.13
N GLY A 82 24.36 -4.40 -33.04
CA GLY A 82 23.14 -5.20 -32.98
C GLY A 82 22.08 -4.86 -34.04
N GLU A 83 21.96 -3.59 -34.39
CA GLU A 83 21.05 -3.09 -35.43
C GLU A 83 21.36 -3.63 -36.83
N GLN A 84 22.58 -4.06 -37.08
CA GLN A 84 23.04 -4.61 -38.38
C GLN A 84 22.83 -6.13 -38.50
N PHE A 85 22.50 -6.86 -37.44
CA PHE A 85 22.31 -8.32 -37.48
C PHE A 85 21.24 -8.80 -38.46
N PRO A 86 20.07 -8.16 -38.60
CA PRO A 86 19.09 -8.56 -39.60
C PRO A 86 19.66 -8.59 -41.02
N LEU A 87 20.61 -7.71 -41.32
CA LEU A 87 21.29 -7.64 -42.66
C LEU A 87 22.28 -8.76 -42.88
N LEU A 88 22.87 -9.32 -41.80
CA LEU A 88 23.83 -10.42 -41.83
C LEU A 88 23.15 -11.77 -41.89
N SER A 89 21.89 -11.86 -41.43
CA SER A 89 21.11 -13.11 -41.36
C SER A 89 21.10 -13.92 -42.66
N PRO A 90 20.90 -13.36 -43.86
CA PRO A 90 20.92 -14.09 -45.13
C PRO A 90 22.30 -14.66 -45.52
N HIS A 91 23.37 -14.12 -44.90
CA HIS A 91 24.77 -14.37 -45.28
C HIS A 91 25.55 -15.15 -44.21
N LEU A 92 24.90 -15.62 -43.14
CA LEU A 92 25.55 -16.27 -42.02
C LEU A 92 26.40 -17.49 -42.46
N GLY A 93 25.96 -18.24 -43.46
CA GLY A 93 26.74 -19.38 -43.99
C GLY A 93 28.00 -18.98 -44.73
N GLN A 94 28.17 -17.71 -45.05
CA GLN A 94 29.32 -17.19 -45.77
C GLN A 94 30.25 -16.36 -44.89
N ILE A 95 29.86 -16.06 -43.64
CA ILE A 95 30.61 -15.29 -42.68
C ILE A 95 31.21 -16.22 -41.65
N ALA A 96 32.53 -16.19 -41.48
CA ALA A 96 33.23 -17.04 -40.55
C ALA A 96 32.94 -16.68 -39.08
N ASP A 97 32.73 -15.40 -38.77
CA ASP A 97 32.38 -14.92 -37.43
C ASP A 97 31.78 -13.50 -37.47
N ILE A 98 30.97 -13.13 -36.44
CA ILE A 98 30.45 -11.80 -36.28
C ILE A 98 30.83 -11.31 -34.90
N TRP A 99 31.54 -10.16 -34.87
CA TRP A 99 31.98 -9.55 -33.64
C TRP A 99 31.15 -8.31 -33.34
N THR A 100 30.52 -8.30 -32.13
CA THR A 100 29.59 -7.22 -31.77
C THR A 100 30.33 -6.03 -31.17
N LEU A 101 30.10 -4.85 -31.71
CA LEU A 101 30.61 -3.59 -31.18
C LEU A 101 29.57 -2.91 -30.25
N PRO A 102 30.00 -2.14 -29.24
CA PRO A 102 31.41 -1.88 -28.85
C PRO A 102 32.05 -3.07 -28.13
N MET A 103 33.35 -3.19 -28.30
CA MET A 103 34.12 -4.29 -27.75
C MET A 103 35.39 -3.69 -27.09
N SER A 104 35.79 -4.27 -25.95
CA SER A 104 37.03 -3.86 -25.30
C SER A 104 38.25 -4.30 -26.10
N GLU A 105 39.39 -3.59 -25.91
CA GLU A 105 40.66 -3.96 -26.57
C GLU A 105 41.08 -5.39 -26.19
N GLU A 106 40.87 -5.77 -24.93
CA GLU A 106 41.18 -7.12 -24.44
C GLU A 106 40.33 -8.19 -25.09
N GLU A 107 39.02 -7.92 -25.25
CA GLU A 107 38.10 -8.83 -25.92
C GLU A 107 38.43 -8.95 -27.42
N LEU A 108 38.77 -7.86 -28.05
CA LEU A 108 39.14 -7.83 -29.46
C LEU A 108 40.42 -8.66 -29.70
N ARG A 109 41.45 -8.46 -28.87
CA ARG A 109 42.70 -9.27 -28.90
C ARG A 109 42.42 -10.76 -28.68
N PHE A 110 41.59 -11.06 -27.66
CA PHE A 110 41.20 -12.44 -27.33
C PHE A 110 40.52 -13.15 -28.48
N ARG A 111 39.52 -12.51 -29.12
CA ARG A 111 38.76 -13.09 -30.26
C ARG A 111 39.66 -13.24 -31.49
N PHE A 112 40.51 -12.30 -31.75
CA PHE A 112 41.45 -12.36 -32.86
C PHE A 112 42.45 -13.53 -32.68
N ARG A 113 43.08 -13.63 -31.52
CA ARG A 113 43.98 -14.73 -31.19
C ARG A 113 43.26 -16.10 -31.35
N ARG A 114 42.07 -16.18 -30.80
CA ARG A 114 41.23 -17.37 -30.91
C ARG A 114 40.98 -17.75 -32.37
N ARG A 115 40.76 -16.77 -33.25
CA ARG A 115 40.55 -17.06 -34.68
C ARG A 115 41.83 -17.50 -35.38
N LEU A 116 42.97 -16.95 -35.04
CA LEU A 116 44.25 -17.38 -35.53
C LEU A 116 44.59 -18.83 -35.11
N ASP A 117 44.30 -19.13 -33.85
CA ASP A 117 44.43 -20.51 -33.35
C ASP A 117 43.49 -21.47 -34.11
N GLY A 118 42.23 -21.02 -34.43
CA GLY A 118 41.32 -21.80 -35.26
C GLY A 118 41.81 -22.08 -36.69
N LEU A 119 42.36 -21.06 -37.36
CA LEU A 119 42.97 -21.24 -38.68
C LEU A 119 44.18 -22.18 -38.66
N ARG A 120 44.93 -22.19 -37.56
CA ARG A 120 45.97 -23.18 -37.34
C ARG A 120 45.39 -24.60 -37.32
N ALA A 121 44.37 -24.81 -36.51
CA ALA A 121 43.70 -26.11 -36.44
C ALA A 121 43.15 -26.54 -37.81
N GLU A 122 42.50 -25.62 -38.56
CA GLU A 122 41.97 -25.86 -39.90
C GLU A 122 43.09 -26.34 -40.88
N ARG A 123 44.27 -25.72 -40.84
CA ARG A 123 45.45 -26.12 -41.68
C ARG A 123 46.13 -27.41 -41.20
N GLU A 124 46.20 -27.63 -39.89
CA GLU A 124 46.72 -28.85 -39.31
C GLU A 124 45.80 -30.04 -39.60
N ILE A 125 44.45 -29.79 -39.66
CA ILE A 125 43.45 -30.77 -40.06
C ILE A 125 43.66 -31.23 -41.50
N GLN A 126 44.00 -30.32 -42.42
CA GLN A 126 44.25 -30.66 -43.81
C GLN A 126 45.43 -31.64 -43.97
N ARG A 127 46.31 -31.76 -43.01
CA ARG A 127 47.49 -32.70 -43.00
C ARG A 127 47.26 -34.01 -42.21
N GLY A 128 46.07 -34.24 -41.74
CA GLY A 128 45.65 -35.64 -41.48
C GLY A 128 46.22 -36.34 -40.19
N LYS A 129 46.90 -35.66 -39.29
CA LYS A 129 47.44 -36.30 -38.08
C LYS A 129 47.13 -35.67 -36.74
N GLU A 130 46.70 -34.43 -36.66
CA GLU A 130 46.64 -33.69 -35.39
C GLU A 130 45.25 -33.18 -35.05
N VAL A 131 44.20 -33.51 -35.80
CA VAL A 131 42.81 -33.02 -35.58
C VAL A 131 42.28 -33.37 -34.22
N ALA A 132 42.59 -34.58 -33.71
CA ALA A 132 42.02 -35.05 -32.44
C ALA A 132 42.61 -34.29 -31.22
N ASP A 133 43.91 -33.99 -31.27
CA ASP A 133 44.62 -33.34 -30.11
C ASP A 133 44.30 -31.85 -29.97
N VAL A 134 44.18 -31.14 -31.10
CA VAL A 134 43.87 -29.72 -31.08
C VAL A 134 42.40 -29.47 -30.65
N PHE A 135 41.49 -30.28 -31.17
CA PHE A 135 40.08 -30.20 -30.81
C PHE A 135 39.87 -30.53 -29.33
N SER A 136 40.56 -31.54 -28.79
CA SER A 136 40.40 -31.95 -27.39
C SER A 136 40.92 -30.90 -26.39
N SER A 137 42.02 -30.23 -26.73
CA SER A 137 42.60 -29.21 -25.84
C SER A 137 41.80 -27.89 -25.80
N PHE A 138 41.12 -27.52 -26.90
CA PHE A 138 40.36 -26.29 -27.01
C PHE A 138 39.00 -26.39 -26.33
N LEU A 139 38.41 -27.58 -26.29
CA LEU A 139 37.07 -27.81 -25.76
C LEU A 139 37.06 -28.37 -24.34
N ALA A 140 38.20 -28.56 -23.70
CA ALA A 140 38.30 -29.21 -22.38
C ALA A 140 37.92 -28.31 -21.23
N ASN A 141 38.01 -26.97 -21.36
CA ASN A 141 37.86 -26.04 -20.25
C ASN A 141 36.77 -24.98 -20.52
N ASP A 142 35.74 -24.99 -19.71
CA ASP A 142 34.74 -23.91 -19.48
C ASP A 142 33.75 -23.56 -20.60
N VAL A 143 33.52 -24.36 -21.60
CA VAL A 143 32.49 -24.12 -22.62
C VAL A 143 31.32 -25.07 -22.43
N ASP A 144 30.10 -24.54 -22.42
CA ASP A 144 28.85 -25.30 -22.35
C ASP A 144 28.44 -25.83 -23.75
N ASP A 145 29.41 -25.87 -24.68
CA ASP A 145 29.28 -26.38 -26.03
C ASP A 145 29.88 -27.77 -26.15
N VAL A 146 29.13 -28.72 -26.75
CA VAL A 146 29.53 -30.09 -26.99
C VAL A 146 29.65 -30.34 -28.49
N TYR A 147 30.75 -30.93 -28.90
CA TYR A 147 31.00 -31.33 -30.27
C TYR A 147 31.15 -32.84 -30.32
N MET A 148 30.43 -33.48 -31.25
CA MET A 148 30.54 -34.91 -31.53
C MET A 148 30.77 -35.12 -33.01
N MET A 149 31.48 -36.17 -33.35
CA MET A 149 31.69 -36.59 -34.76
C MET A 149 31.33 -38.06 -34.90
N PHE A 150 30.52 -38.33 -35.87
CA PHE A 150 30.08 -39.66 -36.23
C PHE A 150 30.65 -40.05 -37.64
N ASN A 151 30.70 -41.33 -37.94
CA ASN A 151 30.96 -41.81 -39.29
C ASN A 151 29.90 -41.29 -40.28
N GLY A 152 30.09 -41.45 -41.57
CA GLY A 152 29.23 -40.96 -42.63
C GLY A 152 27.80 -41.49 -42.62
N THR A 153 27.54 -42.54 -41.88
CA THR A 153 26.21 -43.17 -41.68
C THR A 153 25.56 -42.78 -40.36
N GLY A 154 26.28 -42.12 -39.45
CA GLY A 154 25.79 -41.71 -38.11
C GLY A 154 25.71 -42.85 -37.10
N ASP A 155 26.18 -44.03 -37.43
CA ASP A 155 26.04 -45.25 -36.58
C ASP A 155 27.15 -45.34 -35.52
N GLN A 156 28.33 -44.81 -35.83
CA GLN A 156 29.49 -44.92 -34.98
C GLN A 156 30.02 -43.55 -34.54
N LEU A 157 30.09 -43.36 -33.23
CA LEU A 157 30.71 -42.17 -32.63
C LEU A 157 32.24 -42.31 -32.75
N GLU A 158 32.87 -41.38 -33.43
CA GLU A 158 34.31 -41.34 -33.61
C GLU A 158 35.00 -40.39 -32.64
N TYR A 159 34.33 -39.28 -32.33
CA TYR A 159 34.82 -38.27 -31.41
C TYR A 159 33.66 -37.66 -30.60
N ALA A 160 33.93 -37.37 -29.33
CA ALA A 160 33.10 -36.56 -28.50
C ALA A 160 33.99 -35.66 -27.63
N SER A 161 33.58 -34.42 -27.47
CA SER A 161 34.31 -33.46 -26.63
C SER A 161 34.33 -33.92 -25.16
N PRO A 162 35.41 -33.66 -24.40
CA PRO A 162 35.56 -34.12 -23.03
C PRO A 162 34.51 -33.64 -22.05
N ASN A 163 33.88 -32.50 -22.32
CA ASN A 163 32.82 -31.90 -21.50
C ASN A 163 31.43 -32.52 -21.76
N MET A 164 31.30 -33.49 -22.66
CA MET A 164 30.00 -34.04 -23.04
C MET A 164 29.21 -34.59 -21.84
N GLU A 165 29.87 -35.34 -20.96
CA GLU A 165 29.20 -35.88 -19.78
C GLU A 165 28.70 -34.79 -18.81
N ARG A 166 29.49 -33.74 -18.64
CA ARG A 166 29.12 -32.58 -17.80
C ARG A 166 27.93 -31.81 -18.39
N VAL A 167 27.94 -31.63 -19.72
CA VAL A 167 26.93 -30.79 -20.38
C VAL A 167 25.65 -31.56 -20.71
N LEU A 168 25.78 -32.81 -21.13
CA LEU A 168 24.63 -33.62 -21.59
C LEU A 168 24.16 -34.67 -20.58
N SER A 169 24.90 -34.84 -19.47
CA SER A 169 24.68 -35.91 -18.47
C SER A 169 24.73 -37.34 -19.00
N ILE A 170 25.34 -37.53 -20.17
CA ILE A 170 25.46 -38.81 -20.90
C ILE A 170 26.93 -39.17 -21.07
N THR A 171 27.28 -40.42 -20.80
CA THR A 171 28.64 -40.89 -21.00
C THR A 171 28.96 -41.13 -22.47
N ARG A 172 30.26 -41.19 -22.81
CA ARG A 172 30.72 -41.49 -24.15
C ARG A 172 30.30 -42.91 -24.61
N GLU A 173 30.31 -43.85 -23.67
CA GLU A 173 29.89 -45.25 -23.92
C GLU A 173 28.41 -45.32 -24.26
N GLU A 174 27.55 -44.58 -23.55
CA GLU A 174 26.11 -44.50 -23.83
C GLU A 174 25.86 -43.87 -25.21
N ALA A 175 26.54 -42.77 -25.52
CA ALA A 175 26.40 -42.13 -26.83
C ALA A 175 26.92 -43.02 -27.97
N ALA A 176 27.99 -43.80 -27.72
CA ALA A 176 28.52 -44.75 -28.71
C ALA A 176 27.60 -45.97 -28.96
N GLN A 177 26.86 -46.45 -27.95
CA GLN A 177 25.94 -47.56 -28.08
C GLN A 177 24.67 -47.19 -28.89
N HIS A 178 24.20 -45.98 -28.77
CA HIS A 178 22.96 -45.55 -29.40
C HIS A 178 23.17 -44.83 -30.74
N GLY A 179 24.41 -44.49 -31.11
CA GLY A 179 24.70 -43.71 -32.29
C GLY A 179 23.93 -42.36 -32.28
N PHE A 180 23.44 -41.94 -33.41
CA PHE A 180 22.59 -40.76 -33.52
C PHE A 180 21.18 -40.91 -32.88
N GLY A 181 20.78 -42.13 -32.50
CA GLY A 181 19.45 -42.46 -31.97
C GLY A 181 19.19 -42.00 -30.55
N TRP A 182 20.21 -41.66 -29.75
CA TRP A 182 20.02 -41.14 -28.39
C TRP A 182 19.29 -39.78 -28.33
N MET A 183 19.21 -39.09 -29.47
CA MET A 183 18.56 -37.80 -29.61
C MET A 183 17.03 -37.86 -29.61
N GLY A 184 16.43 -39.04 -29.71
CA GLY A 184 14.98 -39.22 -29.88
C GLY A 184 14.12 -38.85 -28.69
N GLN A 185 14.68 -38.49 -27.52
CA GLN A 185 13.91 -38.07 -26.31
C GLN A 185 13.83 -36.55 -26.15
N ALA A 186 14.26 -35.78 -27.12
CA ALA A 186 14.19 -34.32 -27.08
C ALA A 186 12.80 -33.81 -27.52
N GLN A 187 12.27 -32.84 -26.83
CA GLN A 187 11.15 -32.05 -27.33
C GLN A 187 11.72 -30.93 -28.22
N TYR A 188 11.42 -30.94 -29.49
CA TYR A 188 11.87 -29.92 -30.43
C TYR A 188 10.97 -28.69 -30.29
N ILE A 189 11.59 -27.55 -30.00
CA ILE A 189 10.92 -26.24 -29.96
C ILE A 189 10.94 -25.65 -31.38
N THR A 190 12.10 -25.73 -32.02
CA THR A 190 12.26 -25.41 -33.46
C THR A 190 12.96 -26.55 -34.18
N GLY A 191 12.64 -26.73 -35.45
CA GLY A 191 13.20 -27.84 -36.24
C GLY A 191 12.50 -29.20 -35.97
N HIS A 192 13.13 -30.25 -36.31
CA HIS A 192 12.66 -31.64 -36.10
C HIS A 192 13.83 -32.62 -35.93
N ALA A 193 13.55 -33.79 -35.40
CA ALA A 193 14.55 -34.85 -35.28
C ALA A 193 15.06 -35.27 -36.66
N VAL A 194 16.37 -35.26 -36.83
CA VAL A 194 17.00 -35.67 -38.07
C VAL A 194 17.02 -37.21 -38.17
N GLY A 195 16.35 -37.72 -39.16
CA GLY A 195 16.28 -39.14 -39.44
C GLY A 195 17.57 -39.66 -40.08
N ARG A 196 17.78 -40.99 -39.99
CA ARG A 196 18.93 -41.67 -40.61
C ARG A 196 18.98 -41.46 -42.13
N GLU A 197 17.83 -41.44 -42.79
CA GLU A 197 17.74 -41.23 -44.25
C GLU A 197 18.19 -39.84 -44.64
N GLU A 198 17.85 -38.81 -43.84
CA GLU A 198 18.28 -37.43 -44.06
C GLU A 198 19.78 -37.28 -43.88
N LEU A 199 20.38 -37.92 -42.84
CA LEU A 199 21.82 -37.92 -42.64
C LEU A 199 22.57 -38.59 -43.81
N LEU A 200 22.03 -39.67 -44.38
CA LEU A 200 22.65 -40.36 -45.51
C LEU A 200 22.61 -39.49 -46.79
N GLN A 201 21.58 -38.68 -46.96
CA GLN A 201 21.42 -37.77 -48.11
C GLN A 201 22.23 -36.46 -48.01
N MET A 202 22.77 -36.14 -46.84
CA MET A 202 23.57 -34.92 -46.67
C MET A 202 24.85 -35.00 -47.50
N GLU A 203 25.14 -33.98 -48.25
CA GLU A 203 26.39 -33.82 -48.98
C GLU A 203 27.48 -33.17 -48.15
N PRO A 204 28.77 -33.49 -48.34
CA PRO A 204 29.84 -32.79 -47.68
C PRO A 204 29.81 -31.29 -47.93
N GLY A 205 29.89 -30.50 -46.88
CA GLY A 205 29.74 -29.03 -46.88
C GLY A 205 28.32 -28.57 -46.58
N SER A 206 27.34 -29.47 -46.47
CA SER A 206 25.97 -29.11 -46.07
C SER A 206 25.78 -29.03 -44.56
N THR A 207 24.86 -28.19 -44.14
CA THR A 207 24.43 -27.99 -42.74
C THR A 207 22.96 -28.36 -42.64
N PHE A 208 22.61 -29.25 -41.73
CA PHE A 208 21.23 -29.39 -41.33
C PHE A 208 20.96 -28.28 -40.29
N GLY A 209 19.85 -27.54 -40.48
CA GLY A 209 19.55 -26.31 -39.77
C GLY A 209 19.67 -26.37 -38.26
N VAL A 210 19.52 -25.20 -37.67
CA VAL A 210 19.55 -25.03 -36.23
C VAL A 210 18.28 -25.57 -35.61
N MET A 211 18.42 -26.33 -34.56
CA MET A 211 17.33 -26.91 -33.78
C MET A 211 17.43 -26.39 -32.34
N GLU A 212 16.33 -25.92 -31.79
CA GLU A 212 16.21 -25.68 -30.34
C GLU A 212 15.45 -26.84 -29.73
N THR A 213 16.01 -27.42 -28.68
CA THR A 213 15.42 -28.59 -28.03
C THR A 213 15.31 -28.37 -26.53
N GLU A 214 14.21 -28.85 -25.95
CA GLU A 214 14.05 -29.02 -24.52
C GLU A 214 14.28 -30.49 -24.15
N ARG A 215 15.12 -30.74 -23.17
CA ARG A 215 15.43 -32.07 -22.65
C ARG A 215 15.30 -32.13 -21.15
N VAL A 216 14.90 -33.24 -20.63
CA VAL A 216 14.95 -33.55 -19.21
C VAL A 216 16.27 -34.22 -18.90
N ASP A 217 17.07 -33.64 -18.03
CA ASP A 217 18.32 -34.22 -17.58
C ASP A 217 18.04 -35.58 -16.88
N PRO A 218 18.60 -36.68 -17.36
CA PRO A 218 18.28 -38.02 -16.84
C PRO A 218 18.79 -38.26 -15.41
N LYS A 219 19.74 -37.47 -14.91
CA LYS A 219 20.31 -37.60 -13.57
C LYS A 219 19.60 -36.70 -12.55
N THR A 220 19.25 -35.46 -12.95
CA THR A 220 18.67 -34.46 -12.03
C THR A 220 17.17 -34.30 -12.17
N GLY A 221 16.57 -34.70 -13.32
CA GLY A 221 15.18 -34.48 -13.66
C GLY A 221 14.87 -33.01 -14.05
N GLU A 222 15.86 -32.16 -14.13
CA GLU A 222 15.70 -30.75 -14.51
C GLU A 222 15.50 -30.60 -16.01
N ARG A 223 14.71 -29.61 -16.42
CA ARG A 223 14.54 -29.23 -17.82
C ARG A 223 15.68 -28.33 -18.25
N ARG A 224 16.32 -28.72 -19.38
CA ARG A 224 17.45 -27.99 -19.97
C ARG A 224 17.15 -27.66 -21.43
N TRP A 225 17.65 -26.53 -21.88
CA TRP A 225 17.45 -26.02 -23.24
C TRP A 225 18.75 -26.07 -24.01
N PHE A 226 18.71 -26.64 -25.19
CA PHE A 226 19.87 -26.84 -26.04
C PHE A 226 19.65 -26.24 -27.42
N TYR A 227 20.74 -25.73 -27.95
CA TYR A 227 20.85 -25.27 -29.32
C TYR A 227 21.71 -26.28 -30.09
N GLU A 228 21.19 -26.87 -31.15
CA GLU A 228 21.79 -28.01 -31.83
C GLU A 228 21.97 -27.73 -33.32
N SER A 229 23.10 -28.16 -33.90
CA SER A 229 23.37 -28.05 -35.33
C SER A 229 24.14 -29.28 -35.81
N ILE A 230 23.83 -29.77 -37.02
CA ILE A 230 24.45 -30.92 -37.63
C ILE A 230 25.12 -30.45 -38.91
N TYR A 231 26.35 -30.84 -39.08
CA TYR A 231 27.21 -30.51 -40.23
C TYR A 231 27.68 -31.80 -40.91
N CYS A 232 27.60 -31.87 -42.25
CA CYS A 232 28.23 -32.91 -43.01
C CYS A 232 29.59 -32.40 -43.51
N VAL A 233 30.65 -33.04 -43.08
CA VAL A 233 32.02 -32.65 -43.45
C VAL A 233 32.72 -33.81 -44.20
N SER A 234 33.68 -33.48 -45.05
CA SER A 234 34.56 -34.46 -45.68
C SER A 234 35.95 -34.34 -45.09
N VAL A 235 36.43 -35.42 -44.51
CA VAL A 235 37.79 -35.51 -43.95
C VAL A 235 38.52 -36.58 -44.78
N GLN A 236 39.53 -36.19 -45.53
CA GLN A 236 40.32 -37.07 -46.44
C GLN A 236 39.45 -37.80 -47.46
N GLY A 237 38.39 -37.18 -47.97
CA GLY A 237 37.46 -37.80 -48.89
C GLY A 237 36.41 -38.71 -48.26
N ILE A 238 36.45 -38.91 -46.96
CA ILE A 238 35.46 -39.69 -46.19
C ILE A 238 34.41 -38.80 -45.60
N LYS A 239 33.13 -39.05 -45.83
CA LYS A 239 32.01 -38.36 -45.24
C LYS A 239 31.95 -38.59 -43.74
N LYS A 240 31.79 -37.51 -42.96
CA LYS A 240 31.58 -37.50 -41.52
C LYS A 240 30.43 -36.59 -41.13
N ILE A 241 29.73 -36.89 -40.04
CA ILE A 241 28.68 -36.08 -39.49
C ILE A 241 29.21 -35.42 -38.19
N ALA A 242 29.31 -34.11 -38.17
CA ALA A 242 29.67 -33.32 -37.00
C ALA A 242 28.42 -32.79 -36.36
N TYR A 243 28.29 -32.90 -35.05
CA TYR A 243 27.16 -32.45 -34.27
C TYR A 243 27.63 -31.48 -33.22
N TYR A 244 27.02 -30.29 -33.22
CA TYR A 244 27.23 -29.22 -32.26
C TYR A 244 26.01 -29.06 -31.37
N ILE A 245 26.21 -29.01 -30.05
CA ILE A 245 25.17 -28.82 -29.04
C ILE A 245 25.67 -27.79 -28.05
N SER A 246 24.87 -26.77 -27.81
CA SER A 246 25.15 -25.71 -26.82
C SER A 246 24.05 -25.67 -25.76
N ASP A 247 24.40 -25.75 -24.50
CA ASP A 247 23.46 -25.57 -23.37
C ASP A 247 23.14 -24.10 -23.21
N ARG A 248 21.88 -23.77 -23.42
CA ARG A 248 21.32 -22.38 -23.28
C ARG A 248 20.34 -22.25 -22.12
N THR A 249 20.38 -23.16 -21.17
CA THR A 249 19.44 -23.21 -20.05
C THR A 249 19.45 -21.90 -19.24
N LYS A 250 20.65 -21.39 -18.93
CA LYS A 250 20.79 -20.14 -18.14
C LYS A 250 20.24 -18.91 -18.88
N GLU A 251 20.56 -18.79 -20.17
CA GLU A 251 20.06 -17.70 -21.01
C GLU A 251 18.56 -17.73 -21.14
N HIS A 252 17.99 -18.91 -21.37
CA HIS A 252 16.54 -19.10 -21.48
C HIS A 252 15.83 -18.76 -20.17
N GLN A 253 16.36 -19.20 -19.02
CA GLN A 253 15.81 -18.85 -17.70
C GLN A 253 15.89 -17.35 -17.43
N ALA A 254 17.03 -16.71 -17.71
CA ALA A 254 17.22 -15.29 -17.54
C ALA A 254 16.27 -14.47 -18.42
N GLN A 255 16.08 -14.87 -19.67
CA GLN A 255 15.16 -14.21 -20.60
C GLN A 255 13.71 -14.33 -20.13
N ARG A 256 13.31 -15.50 -19.62
CA ARG A 256 11.98 -15.72 -19.06
C ARG A 256 11.74 -14.85 -17.84
N THR A 257 12.67 -14.83 -16.88
CA THR A 257 12.57 -13.98 -15.68
C THR A 257 12.48 -12.51 -16.05
N LEU A 258 13.26 -12.07 -17.02
CA LEU A 258 13.21 -10.67 -17.50
C LEU A 258 11.85 -10.34 -18.14
N SER A 259 11.31 -11.27 -18.96
CA SER A 259 9.99 -11.08 -19.58
C SER A 259 8.88 -10.99 -18.52
N GLU A 260 8.87 -11.89 -17.54
CA GLU A 260 7.91 -11.86 -16.43
C GLU A 260 8.01 -10.56 -15.61
N ALA A 261 9.23 -10.10 -15.33
CA ALA A 261 9.46 -8.84 -14.62
C ALA A 261 8.98 -7.63 -15.44
N LEU A 262 9.19 -7.65 -16.75
CA LEU A 262 8.78 -6.56 -17.65
C LEU A 262 7.26 -6.50 -17.78
N ASP A 263 6.59 -7.64 -17.86
CA ASP A 263 5.13 -7.73 -17.86
C ASP A 263 4.54 -7.17 -16.55
N MET A 264 5.10 -7.58 -15.41
CA MET A 264 4.68 -7.03 -14.11
C MET A 264 4.86 -5.50 -14.04
N ALA A 265 6.02 -5.00 -14.49
CA ALA A 265 6.29 -3.57 -14.50
C ALA A 265 5.33 -2.80 -15.42
N GLN A 266 4.97 -3.37 -16.57
CA GLN A 266 4.00 -2.76 -17.48
C GLN A 266 2.58 -2.72 -16.90
N VAL A 267 2.15 -3.80 -16.23
CA VAL A 267 0.86 -3.86 -15.53
C VAL A 267 0.80 -2.78 -14.43
N ALA A 268 1.84 -2.69 -13.60
CA ALA A 268 1.94 -1.68 -12.55
C ALA A 268 1.94 -0.25 -13.11
N SER A 269 2.66 0.01 -14.21
CA SER A 269 2.70 1.32 -14.88
C SER A 269 1.34 1.73 -15.46
N LYS A 270 0.62 0.79 -16.08
CA LYS A 270 -0.73 1.02 -16.60
C LYS A 270 -1.72 1.32 -15.46
N ALA A 271 -1.67 0.56 -14.38
CA ALA A 271 -2.50 0.78 -13.19
C ALA A 271 -2.24 2.18 -12.60
N LYS A 272 -0.98 2.59 -12.46
CA LYS A 272 -0.60 3.93 -11.98
C LYS A 272 -1.10 5.06 -12.89
N SER A 273 -1.05 4.86 -14.21
CA SER A 273 -1.55 5.86 -15.18
C SER A 273 -3.07 5.98 -15.15
N ALA A 274 -3.78 4.87 -15.04
CA ALA A 274 -5.23 4.85 -14.87
C ALA A 274 -5.65 5.53 -13.56
N PHE A 275 -4.90 5.31 -12.46
CA PHE A 275 -5.06 5.99 -11.18
C PHE A 275 -4.99 7.50 -11.31
N LEU A 276 -3.90 8.04 -11.87
CA LEU A 276 -3.72 9.50 -12.01
C LEU A 276 -4.85 10.12 -12.85
N SER A 277 -5.34 9.41 -13.85
CA SER A 277 -6.48 9.85 -14.67
C SER A 277 -7.79 9.88 -13.86
N SER A 278 -8.07 8.85 -13.05
CA SER A 278 -9.27 8.78 -12.21
C SER A 278 -9.25 9.87 -11.13
N VAL A 279 -8.13 10.02 -10.42
CA VAL A 279 -7.96 11.07 -9.40
C VAL A 279 -8.17 12.47 -9.99
N SER A 280 -7.60 12.72 -11.18
CA SER A 280 -7.78 14.01 -11.86
C SER A 280 -9.24 14.28 -12.19
N HIS A 281 -10.00 13.27 -12.63
CA HIS A 281 -11.43 13.39 -12.89
C HIS A 281 -12.20 13.68 -11.60
N ASP A 282 -11.92 12.92 -10.53
CA ASP A 282 -12.66 13.00 -9.27
C ASP A 282 -12.37 14.31 -8.50
N ILE A 283 -11.18 14.87 -8.65
CA ILE A 283 -10.83 16.22 -8.18
C ILE A 283 -11.55 17.32 -9.01
N ARG A 284 -11.62 17.15 -10.33
CA ARG A 284 -12.21 18.15 -11.22
C ARG A 284 -13.71 18.31 -10.98
N THR A 285 -14.43 17.25 -10.67
CA THR A 285 -15.88 17.26 -10.49
C THR A 285 -16.32 18.18 -9.33
N PRO A 286 -15.86 18.01 -8.08
CA PRO A 286 -16.21 18.92 -6.98
C PRO A 286 -15.66 20.34 -7.21
N MET A 287 -14.49 20.49 -7.82
CA MET A 287 -13.93 21.81 -8.14
C MET A 287 -14.82 22.57 -9.12
N ASN A 288 -15.32 21.92 -10.19
CA ASN A 288 -16.26 22.54 -11.12
C ASN A 288 -17.59 22.89 -10.44
N ALA A 289 -18.06 22.05 -9.49
CA ALA A 289 -19.26 22.34 -8.72
C ALA A 289 -19.06 23.60 -7.84
N ILE A 290 -17.93 23.68 -7.13
CA ILE A 290 -17.59 24.87 -6.34
C ILE A 290 -17.58 26.13 -7.22
N MET A 291 -16.86 26.08 -8.36
CA MET A 291 -16.78 27.21 -9.29
C MET A 291 -18.15 27.61 -9.84
N GLY A 292 -18.97 26.63 -10.22
CA GLY A 292 -20.31 26.88 -10.74
C GLY A 292 -21.24 27.50 -9.70
N PHE A 293 -21.25 27.02 -8.45
CA PHE A 293 -22.07 27.60 -7.39
C PHE A 293 -21.57 28.99 -6.94
N VAL A 294 -20.25 29.25 -7.02
CA VAL A 294 -19.70 30.61 -6.77
C VAL A 294 -20.17 31.58 -7.83
N GLU A 295 -20.25 31.18 -9.10
CA GLU A 295 -20.78 32.06 -10.17
C GLU A 295 -22.29 32.34 -9.98
N LEU A 296 -23.08 31.30 -9.66
CA LEU A 296 -24.50 31.44 -9.31
C LEU A 296 -24.71 32.36 -8.10
N LEU A 297 -23.88 32.26 -7.07
CA LEU A 297 -23.89 33.15 -5.91
C LEU A 297 -23.68 34.63 -6.30
N ARG A 298 -22.83 34.90 -7.30
CA ARG A 298 -22.60 36.26 -7.79
C ARG A 298 -23.81 36.82 -8.55
N GLU A 299 -24.51 35.97 -9.30
CA GLU A 299 -25.67 36.37 -10.08
C GLU A 299 -26.92 36.53 -9.24
N GLU A 300 -27.10 35.71 -8.21
CA GLU A 300 -28.32 35.61 -7.37
C GLU A 300 -28.09 36.05 -5.91
N SER A 301 -27.18 37.00 -5.70
CA SER A 301 -26.77 37.47 -4.36
C SER A 301 -27.89 38.07 -3.53
N ASP A 302 -29.00 38.53 -4.16
CA ASP A 302 -30.13 39.17 -3.49
C ASP A 302 -31.14 38.16 -2.88
N ASN A 303 -31.04 36.86 -3.22
CA ASN A 303 -31.92 35.81 -2.73
C ASN A 303 -31.26 35.02 -1.58
N ALA A 304 -31.58 35.38 -0.35
CA ALA A 304 -30.99 34.79 0.84
C ALA A 304 -31.16 33.26 0.94
N GLU A 305 -32.27 32.69 0.44
CA GLU A 305 -32.52 31.23 0.46
C GLU A 305 -31.59 30.49 -0.53
N GLN A 306 -31.45 31.03 -1.75
CA GLN A 306 -30.53 30.47 -2.74
C GLN A 306 -29.05 30.63 -2.36
N VAL A 307 -28.69 31.79 -1.78
CA VAL A 307 -27.36 32.01 -1.21
C VAL A 307 -27.02 30.97 -0.17
N LEU A 308 -27.95 30.65 0.73
CA LEU A 308 -27.75 29.62 1.74
C LEU A 308 -27.60 28.22 1.10
N GLU A 309 -28.47 27.88 0.13
CA GLU A 309 -28.41 26.60 -0.58
C GLU A 309 -27.08 26.44 -1.33
N TYR A 310 -26.65 27.45 -2.10
CA TYR A 310 -25.38 27.37 -2.84
C TYR A 310 -24.18 27.32 -1.91
N THR A 311 -24.20 28.04 -0.79
CA THR A 311 -23.14 27.98 0.23
C THR A 311 -23.02 26.57 0.83
N GLN A 312 -24.13 25.92 1.11
CA GLN A 312 -24.15 24.54 1.60
C GLN A 312 -23.59 23.56 0.55
N LYS A 313 -23.92 23.74 -0.74
CA LYS A 313 -23.41 22.92 -1.83
C LYS A 313 -21.91 23.11 -2.05
N ILE A 314 -21.42 24.36 -1.93
CA ILE A 314 -19.99 24.67 -1.97
C ILE A 314 -19.27 23.99 -0.82
N SER A 315 -19.80 24.09 0.40
CA SER A 315 -19.22 23.47 1.58
C SER A 315 -19.13 21.95 1.44
N ALA A 316 -20.22 21.32 0.99
CA ALA A 316 -20.25 19.87 0.75
C ALA A 316 -19.24 19.41 -0.34
N ALA A 317 -19.13 20.17 -1.43
CA ALA A 317 -18.18 19.88 -2.50
C ALA A 317 -16.71 20.08 -2.04
N SER A 318 -16.46 21.11 -1.20
CA SER A 318 -15.13 21.34 -0.62
C SER A 318 -14.73 20.26 0.37
N GLN A 319 -15.65 19.83 1.24
CA GLN A 319 -15.40 18.71 2.15
C GLN A 319 -15.11 17.40 1.40
N HIS A 320 -15.84 17.15 0.32
CA HIS A 320 -15.60 16.00 -0.54
C HIS A 320 -14.21 16.04 -1.19
N LEU A 321 -13.80 17.22 -1.70
CA LEU A 321 -12.47 17.42 -2.29
C LEU A 321 -11.35 17.18 -1.27
N LEU A 322 -11.52 17.71 -0.05
CA LEU A 322 -10.55 17.48 1.04
C LEU A 322 -10.44 16.00 1.40
N GLY A 323 -11.57 15.28 1.45
CA GLY A 323 -11.60 13.83 1.66
C GLY A 323 -10.78 13.09 0.59
N LEU A 324 -10.98 13.44 -0.69
CA LEU A 324 -10.23 12.87 -1.81
C LEU A 324 -8.72 13.09 -1.70
N ILE A 325 -8.31 14.33 -1.36
CA ILE A 325 -6.89 14.67 -1.18
C ILE A 325 -6.28 13.86 -0.04
N ASN A 326 -6.99 13.75 1.09
CA ASN A 326 -6.52 12.98 2.25
C ASN A 326 -6.40 11.49 1.93
N ASP A 327 -7.37 10.90 1.21
CA ASP A 327 -7.32 9.51 0.75
C ASP A 327 -6.07 9.24 -0.10
N VAL A 328 -5.75 10.16 -1.04
CA VAL A 328 -4.56 10.04 -1.90
C VAL A 328 -3.27 10.18 -1.09
N LEU A 329 -3.22 11.10 -0.14
CA LEU A 329 -2.06 11.29 0.75
C LEU A 329 -1.86 10.09 1.66
N ASP A 330 -2.92 9.54 2.26
CA ASP A 330 -2.86 8.35 3.09
C ASP A 330 -2.36 7.15 2.27
N MET A 331 -2.88 6.94 1.05
CA MET A 331 -2.42 5.88 0.17
C MET A 331 -0.93 5.99 -0.15
N ASN A 332 -0.44 7.18 -0.50
CA ASN A 332 0.98 7.41 -0.77
C ASN A 332 1.86 7.11 0.44
N LYS A 333 1.43 7.47 1.66
CA LYS A 333 2.16 7.19 2.90
C LYS A 333 2.21 5.70 3.22
N ILE A 334 1.11 5.00 2.97
CA ILE A 334 1.02 3.55 3.17
C ILE A 334 1.93 2.83 2.18
N GLU A 335 1.87 3.17 0.88
CA GLU A 335 2.71 2.55 -0.15
C GLU A 335 4.21 2.80 0.08
N SER A 336 4.58 3.97 0.59
CA SER A 336 5.98 4.29 0.93
C SER A 336 6.46 3.64 2.23
N GLY A 337 5.57 2.98 3.00
CA GLY A 337 5.89 2.42 4.31
C GLY A 337 6.19 3.48 5.39
N SER A 338 5.83 4.74 5.15
CA SER A 338 6.10 5.86 6.06
C SER A 338 5.02 6.07 7.13
N THR A 339 3.93 5.28 7.09
CA THR A 339 2.88 5.37 8.10
C THR A 339 3.32 4.69 9.39
N VAL A 340 3.41 5.45 10.47
CA VAL A 340 3.69 4.97 11.82
C VAL A 340 2.40 5.02 12.64
N LEU A 341 2.11 3.94 13.40
CA LEU A 341 0.96 3.91 14.31
C LEU A 341 1.25 4.72 15.56
N ASN A 342 0.29 5.51 15.97
CA ASN A 342 0.31 6.20 17.26
C ASN A 342 -0.42 5.36 18.31
N ILE A 343 0.33 4.58 19.05
CA ILE A 343 -0.24 3.73 20.12
C ILE A 343 -0.36 4.56 21.40
N ASP A 344 -1.59 4.93 21.75
CA ASP A 344 -1.92 5.69 22.94
C ASP A 344 -3.10 5.06 23.69
N GLN A 345 -3.53 5.68 24.77
CA GLN A 345 -4.70 5.25 25.54
C GLN A 345 -5.96 5.30 24.66
N LEU A 346 -6.67 4.21 24.64
CA LEU A 346 -7.87 4.00 23.84
C LEU A 346 -8.99 3.49 24.74
N ASN A 347 -10.06 4.26 24.90
CA ASN A 347 -11.29 3.79 25.52
C ASN A 347 -12.31 3.43 24.43
N LEU A 348 -12.78 2.18 24.42
CA LEU A 348 -13.73 1.69 23.42
C LEU A 348 -15.09 2.38 23.50
N ALA A 349 -15.53 2.82 24.68
CA ALA A 349 -16.77 3.56 24.83
C ALA A 349 -16.71 4.89 24.07
N GLU A 350 -15.59 5.63 24.20
CA GLU A 350 -15.39 6.88 23.47
C GLU A 350 -15.35 6.69 21.95
N VAL A 351 -14.73 5.60 21.47
CA VAL A 351 -14.71 5.26 20.04
C VAL A 351 -16.14 5.02 19.53
N ILE A 352 -16.90 4.19 20.23
CA ILE A 352 -18.28 3.86 19.84
C ILE A 352 -19.21 5.08 19.92
N GLU A 353 -19.03 5.93 20.91
CA GLU A 353 -19.77 7.18 21.04
C GLU A 353 -19.46 8.16 19.88
N GLY A 354 -18.18 8.29 19.53
CA GLY A 354 -17.74 9.09 18.37
C GLY A 354 -18.35 8.59 17.07
N LEU A 355 -18.34 7.27 16.84
CA LEU A 355 -18.97 6.66 15.66
C LEU A 355 -20.47 6.90 15.62
N ASN A 356 -21.14 6.76 16.75
CA ASN A 356 -22.59 6.98 16.84
C ASN A 356 -22.95 8.44 16.52
N THR A 357 -22.18 9.38 17.04
CA THR A 357 -22.40 10.82 16.80
C THR A 357 -22.25 11.17 15.30
N ILE A 358 -21.37 10.48 14.56
CA ILE A 358 -21.13 10.75 13.15
C ILE A 358 -22.15 10.03 12.26
N ILE A 359 -22.45 8.76 12.54
CA ILE A 359 -23.23 7.88 11.64
C ILE A 359 -24.73 8.03 11.83
N ARG A 360 -25.20 8.16 13.06
CA ARG A 360 -26.66 8.23 13.36
C ARG A 360 -27.38 9.37 12.63
N PRO A 361 -26.87 10.63 12.57
CA PRO A 361 -27.52 11.68 11.81
C PRO A 361 -27.61 11.37 10.31
N GLN A 362 -26.57 10.72 9.74
CA GLN A 362 -26.55 10.34 8.34
C GLN A 362 -27.57 9.25 8.03
N ALA A 363 -27.68 8.24 8.89
CA ALA A 363 -28.68 7.19 8.77
C ALA A 363 -30.10 7.77 8.94
N LYS A 364 -30.34 8.62 9.93
CA LYS A 364 -31.61 9.30 10.18
C LYS A 364 -32.05 10.16 8.98
N ALA A 365 -31.11 10.88 8.35
CA ALA A 365 -31.39 11.67 7.14
C ALA A 365 -31.88 10.82 5.95
N LYS A 366 -31.56 9.53 5.94
CA LYS A 366 -32.01 8.53 4.95
C LYS A 366 -33.15 7.63 5.45
N ASP A 367 -33.75 7.93 6.59
CA ASP A 367 -34.75 7.07 7.28
C ASP A 367 -34.25 5.62 7.45
N GLN A 368 -32.96 5.42 7.71
CA GLN A 368 -32.36 4.12 8.00
C GLN A 368 -32.29 3.87 9.50
N THR A 369 -32.37 2.62 9.92
CA THR A 369 -32.19 2.21 11.32
C THR A 369 -30.72 1.88 11.54
N PHE A 370 -30.08 2.54 12.50
CA PHE A 370 -28.69 2.27 12.92
C PHE A 370 -28.66 1.79 14.35
N GLU A 371 -28.18 0.58 14.57
CA GLU A 371 -28.11 -0.08 15.88
C GLU A 371 -26.68 -0.50 16.22
N ILE A 372 -26.31 -0.39 17.49
CA ILE A 372 -24.99 -0.76 18.00
C ILE A 372 -25.16 -1.78 19.12
N PHE A 373 -24.54 -2.93 18.96
CA PHE A 373 -24.50 -4.00 19.96
C PHE A 373 -23.08 -4.21 20.45
N VAL A 374 -22.91 -4.18 21.76
CA VAL A 374 -21.62 -4.46 22.40
C VAL A 374 -21.80 -5.68 23.28
N SER A 375 -21.18 -6.78 22.90
CA SER A 375 -21.13 -7.98 23.72
C SER A 375 -20.13 -7.78 24.87
N ALA A 376 -20.19 -8.61 25.89
CA ALA A 376 -19.35 -8.49 27.08
C ALA A 376 -17.86 -8.25 26.74
N LEU A 377 -17.41 -7.04 26.99
CA LEU A 377 -16.01 -6.67 26.94
C LEU A 377 -15.43 -6.84 28.35
N ALA A 378 -14.31 -7.54 28.50
CA ALA A 378 -13.61 -7.60 29.78
C ALA A 378 -12.87 -6.30 30.04
N HIS A 379 -12.28 -5.72 28.99
CA HIS A 379 -11.48 -4.51 29.06
C HIS A 379 -12.03 -3.46 28.08
N GLU A 380 -12.26 -2.25 28.59
CA GLU A 380 -12.70 -1.10 27.80
C GLU A 380 -11.53 -0.16 27.47
N ASP A 381 -10.53 -0.14 28.39
CA ASP A 381 -9.32 0.66 28.29
C ASP A 381 -8.18 -0.17 27.69
N LEU A 382 -7.79 0.18 26.50
CA LEU A 382 -6.79 -0.51 25.68
C LEU A 382 -5.71 0.47 25.25
N LEU A 383 -4.67 -0.03 24.61
CA LEU A 383 -3.66 0.77 23.92
C LEU A 383 -3.77 0.53 22.42
N GLY A 384 -3.95 1.58 21.67
CA GLY A 384 -4.11 1.51 20.23
C GLY A 384 -4.13 2.88 19.55
N ASP A 385 -4.19 2.89 18.23
CA ASP A 385 -4.33 4.13 17.46
C ASP A 385 -5.83 4.45 17.26
N LYS A 386 -6.38 5.30 18.15
CA LYS A 386 -7.78 5.72 18.14
C LYS A 386 -8.18 6.34 16.80
N LEU A 387 -7.29 7.12 16.19
CA LEU A 387 -7.58 7.79 14.92
C LEU A 387 -7.73 6.78 13.78
N ARG A 388 -6.83 5.82 13.70
CA ARG A 388 -6.86 4.78 12.65
C ARG A 388 -8.00 3.81 12.83
N ILE A 389 -8.33 3.42 14.05
CA ILE A 389 -9.52 2.60 14.35
C ILE A 389 -10.80 3.34 13.93
N ASN A 390 -10.94 4.60 14.27
CA ASN A 390 -12.07 5.42 13.83
C ASN A 390 -12.12 5.51 12.30
N GLN A 391 -11.00 5.72 11.62
CA GLN A 391 -10.92 5.79 10.16
C GLN A 391 -11.40 4.49 9.51
N ILE A 392 -10.95 3.32 10.00
CA ILE A 392 -11.39 1.99 9.54
C ILE A 392 -12.92 1.87 9.66
N LEU A 393 -13.45 2.15 10.85
CA LEU A 393 -14.87 1.93 11.14
C LEU A 393 -15.77 2.94 10.44
N ILE A 394 -15.37 4.21 10.35
CA ILE A 394 -16.11 5.24 9.60
C ILE A 394 -16.17 4.90 8.12
N ASN A 395 -15.07 4.43 7.51
CA ASN A 395 -15.06 4.02 6.11
C ASN A 395 -16.06 2.89 5.83
N ILE A 396 -16.13 1.88 6.70
CA ILE A 396 -17.06 0.77 6.54
C ILE A 396 -18.50 1.22 6.79
N LEU A 397 -18.75 1.94 7.89
CA LEU A 397 -20.09 2.41 8.26
C LEU A 397 -20.66 3.43 7.27
N SER A 398 -19.85 4.36 6.77
CA SER A 398 -20.29 5.30 5.75
C SER A 398 -20.65 4.60 4.43
N ASN A 399 -19.92 3.54 4.07
CA ASN A 399 -20.29 2.70 2.94
C ASN A 399 -21.63 1.98 3.21
N ALA A 400 -21.85 1.41 4.40
CA ALA A 400 -23.12 0.81 4.78
C ALA A 400 -24.28 1.82 4.65
N VAL A 401 -24.14 3.03 5.20
CA VAL A 401 -25.15 4.11 5.05
C VAL A 401 -25.36 4.49 3.58
N LYS A 402 -24.30 4.49 2.79
CA LYS A 402 -24.34 4.90 1.38
C LYS A 402 -25.12 3.90 0.50
N TYR A 403 -24.88 2.60 0.70
CA TYR A 403 -25.38 1.52 -0.15
C TYR A 403 -26.65 0.85 0.38
N THR A 404 -27.10 1.20 1.59
CA THR A 404 -28.38 0.76 2.13
C THR A 404 -29.49 1.68 1.65
N PRO A 405 -30.63 1.15 1.16
CA PRO A 405 -31.76 1.95 0.73
C PRO A 405 -32.48 2.61 1.92
N LYS A 406 -33.36 3.56 1.60
CA LYS A 406 -34.27 4.18 2.57
C LYS A 406 -35.09 3.11 3.31
N GLY A 407 -35.17 3.22 4.63
CA GLY A 407 -35.88 2.24 5.50
C GLY A 407 -35.05 0.98 5.79
N GLY A 408 -33.80 0.91 5.31
CA GLY A 408 -32.95 -0.22 5.58
C GLY A 408 -32.32 -0.19 6.99
N ARG A 409 -31.59 -1.26 7.32
CA ARG A 409 -30.97 -1.48 8.63
C ARG A 409 -29.47 -1.62 8.51
N ILE A 410 -28.76 -0.97 9.42
CA ILE A 410 -27.31 -1.04 9.58
C ILE A 410 -27.02 -1.39 11.03
N GLU A 411 -26.13 -2.33 11.23
CA GLU A 411 -25.80 -2.86 12.55
C GLU A 411 -24.29 -2.88 12.75
N LEU A 412 -23.82 -2.36 13.88
CA LEU A 412 -22.45 -2.50 14.34
C LEU A 412 -22.43 -3.41 15.58
N ARG A 413 -21.75 -4.55 15.49
CA ARG A 413 -21.50 -5.42 16.64
C ARG A 413 -20.03 -5.34 17.04
N VAL A 414 -19.78 -5.15 18.32
CA VAL A 414 -18.44 -5.15 18.93
C VAL A 414 -18.38 -6.28 19.94
N MET A 415 -17.39 -7.15 19.80
CA MET A 415 -17.22 -8.29 20.68
C MET A 415 -15.74 -8.59 20.95
N GLU A 416 -15.45 -8.99 22.16
CA GLU A 416 -14.15 -9.53 22.53
C GLU A 416 -14.12 -11.02 22.22
N LEU A 417 -13.03 -11.46 21.59
CA LEU A 417 -12.77 -12.87 21.30
C LEU A 417 -11.95 -13.50 22.43
N PRO A 418 -12.00 -14.85 22.57
CA PRO A 418 -11.18 -15.53 23.55
C PRO A 418 -9.70 -15.14 23.43
N GLN A 419 -9.11 -14.77 24.56
CA GLN A 419 -7.72 -14.32 24.64
C GLN A 419 -6.74 -15.42 24.23
N THR A 420 -5.73 -15.03 23.46
CA THR A 420 -4.57 -15.87 23.12
C THR A 420 -3.38 -15.57 24.05
N ASP A 421 -3.32 -14.34 24.60
CA ASP A 421 -2.28 -13.87 25.52
C ASP A 421 -2.92 -12.96 26.59
N SER A 422 -2.38 -13.00 27.82
CA SER A 422 -2.87 -12.21 28.97
C SER A 422 -2.62 -10.68 28.84
N ARG A 423 -1.90 -10.25 27.82
CA ARG A 423 -1.55 -8.83 27.60
C ARG A 423 -2.29 -8.18 26.43
N HIS A 424 -2.97 -8.97 25.60
CA HIS A 424 -3.66 -8.48 24.41
C HIS A 424 -5.08 -9.02 24.36
N ASP A 425 -6.01 -8.16 23.98
CA ASP A 425 -7.38 -8.53 23.65
C ASP A 425 -7.59 -8.49 22.14
N ARG A 426 -8.32 -9.47 21.63
CA ARG A 426 -8.80 -9.48 20.25
C ARG A 426 -10.20 -8.94 20.21
N ILE A 427 -10.35 -7.78 19.60
CA ILE A 427 -11.64 -7.11 19.43
C ILE A 427 -12.10 -7.32 17.99
N ARG A 428 -13.31 -7.83 17.85
CA ARG A 428 -14.00 -7.99 16.56
C ARG A 428 -15.08 -6.95 16.41
N PHE A 429 -15.02 -6.22 15.32
CA PHE A 429 -16.04 -5.30 14.85
C PHE A 429 -16.72 -5.92 13.65
N VAL A 430 -18.06 -6.05 13.70
CA VAL A 430 -18.88 -6.57 12.60
C VAL A 430 -19.87 -5.49 12.20
N VAL A 431 -19.77 -5.04 10.96
CA VAL A 431 -20.72 -4.09 10.37
C VAL A 431 -21.56 -4.84 9.35
N SER A 432 -22.86 -4.92 9.61
CA SER A 432 -23.81 -5.58 8.72
C SER A 432 -24.84 -4.58 8.20
N ASP A 433 -25.16 -4.67 6.93
CA ASP A 433 -26.22 -3.91 6.29
C ASP A 433 -27.13 -4.82 5.45
N ASN A 434 -28.38 -4.42 5.26
CA ASN A 434 -29.33 -5.06 4.35
C ASN A 434 -29.46 -4.29 3.03
N GLY A 435 -28.36 -3.74 2.55
CA GLY A 435 -28.28 -2.97 1.32
C GLY A 435 -28.29 -3.81 0.06
N MET A 436 -27.78 -3.24 -1.04
CA MET A 436 -27.79 -3.90 -2.36
C MET A 436 -26.87 -5.11 -2.49
N GLY A 437 -25.93 -5.29 -1.56
CA GLY A 437 -24.93 -6.36 -1.64
C GLY A 437 -23.94 -6.20 -2.78
N MET A 438 -23.10 -7.21 -2.98
CA MET A 438 -22.01 -7.22 -3.95
C MET A 438 -21.93 -8.57 -4.68
N SER A 439 -21.47 -8.55 -5.94
CA SER A 439 -21.19 -9.76 -6.71
C SER A 439 -19.98 -10.53 -6.14
N GLU A 440 -19.94 -11.84 -6.35
CA GLU A 440 -18.80 -12.68 -5.90
C GLU A 440 -17.47 -12.23 -6.52
N ASP A 441 -17.50 -11.76 -7.76
CA ASP A 441 -16.28 -11.30 -8.43
C ASP A 441 -15.77 -9.97 -7.86
N TYR A 442 -16.68 -9.07 -7.49
CA TYR A 442 -16.31 -7.81 -6.84
C TYR A 442 -15.80 -8.01 -5.41
N GLN A 443 -16.36 -8.97 -4.66
CA GLN A 443 -15.86 -9.31 -3.32
C GLN A 443 -14.38 -9.72 -3.30
N LYS A 444 -13.87 -10.34 -4.37
CA LYS A 444 -12.46 -10.74 -4.47
C LYS A 444 -11.50 -9.55 -4.61
N VAL A 445 -12.00 -8.43 -5.14
CA VAL A 445 -11.20 -7.25 -5.51
C VAL A 445 -11.60 -5.98 -4.76
N ILE A 446 -12.55 -6.04 -3.82
CA ILE A 446 -13.06 -4.85 -3.11
C ILE A 446 -11.97 -4.12 -2.31
N PHE A 447 -10.93 -4.84 -1.89
CA PHE A 447 -9.79 -4.28 -1.18
C PHE A 447 -8.66 -3.82 -2.10
N ASP A 448 -8.76 -4.08 -3.40
CA ASP A 448 -7.80 -3.57 -4.37
C ASP A 448 -8.03 -2.08 -4.61
N PRO A 449 -6.98 -1.27 -4.69
CA PRO A 449 -7.12 0.15 -4.94
C PRO A 449 -7.89 0.43 -6.24
N PHE A 450 -8.78 1.45 -6.20
CA PHE A 450 -9.52 1.96 -7.37
C PHE A 450 -10.58 1.03 -7.96
N THR A 451 -10.90 -0.07 -7.28
CA THR A 451 -11.95 -0.98 -7.73
C THR A 451 -13.33 -0.42 -7.40
N ARG A 452 -14.24 -0.54 -8.37
CA ARG A 452 -15.66 -0.17 -8.23
C ARG A 452 -16.51 -1.18 -8.96
N GLU A 453 -17.62 -1.57 -8.37
CA GLU A 453 -18.57 -2.46 -9.05
C GLU A 453 -19.26 -1.72 -10.20
N GLN A 454 -19.13 -2.26 -11.42
CA GLN A 454 -19.73 -1.70 -12.63
C GLN A 454 -21.20 -2.14 -12.76
N SER A 455 -22.13 -1.38 -12.23
CA SER A 455 -23.54 -1.57 -12.54
C SER A 455 -24.19 -0.24 -12.90
N THR A 456 -25.19 -0.29 -13.77
CA THR A 456 -25.94 0.89 -14.25
C THR A 456 -26.62 1.68 -13.14
N MET A 457 -26.93 1.06 -12.01
CA MET A 457 -27.49 1.73 -10.82
C MET A 457 -26.42 2.41 -9.97
N LEU A 458 -25.20 1.88 -9.95
CA LEU A 458 -24.09 2.37 -9.13
C LEU A 458 -23.35 3.57 -9.74
N ASN A 459 -23.47 3.81 -11.05
CA ASN A 459 -22.87 4.96 -11.71
C ASN A 459 -23.33 6.34 -11.18
N LYS A 460 -24.42 6.38 -10.40
CA LYS A 460 -24.90 7.60 -9.72
C LYS A 460 -24.30 7.82 -8.32
N ILE A 461 -23.64 6.82 -7.74
CA ILE A 461 -23.12 6.89 -6.38
C ILE A 461 -21.60 7.19 -6.46
N GLN A 462 -21.24 8.42 -6.10
CA GLN A 462 -19.83 8.88 -6.10
C GLN A 462 -18.98 8.16 -5.05
N GLY A 463 -17.70 7.88 -5.40
CA GLY A 463 -16.71 7.31 -4.47
C GLY A 463 -15.38 7.09 -5.17
N THR A 464 -14.28 7.20 -4.42
CA THR A 464 -12.89 7.12 -4.89
C THR A 464 -12.41 5.72 -5.23
N GLY A 465 -13.03 4.69 -4.61
CA GLY A 465 -12.51 3.32 -4.63
C GLY A 465 -11.23 3.13 -3.80
N LEU A 466 -10.83 4.13 -3.01
CA LEU A 466 -9.65 4.07 -2.13
C LEU A 466 -9.98 3.66 -0.71
N GLY A 467 -11.15 4.02 -0.20
CA GLY A 467 -11.50 3.84 1.21
C GLY A 467 -11.33 2.40 1.72
N MET A 468 -11.74 1.39 0.94
CA MET A 468 -11.60 -0.01 1.37
C MET A 468 -10.16 -0.53 1.25
N ALA A 469 -9.39 -0.06 0.27
CA ALA A 469 -7.96 -0.37 0.16
C ALA A 469 -7.17 0.25 1.32
N ILE A 470 -7.45 1.51 1.67
CA ILE A 470 -6.88 2.18 2.85
C ILE A 470 -7.27 1.42 4.13
N THR A 471 -8.54 1.02 4.26
CA THR A 471 -9.02 0.23 5.40
C THR A 471 -8.25 -1.08 5.54
N LYS A 472 -8.08 -1.83 4.45
CA LYS A 472 -7.29 -3.07 4.45
C LYS A 472 -5.85 -2.83 4.88
N SER A 473 -5.21 -1.82 4.31
CA SER A 473 -3.82 -1.49 4.62
C SER A 473 -3.62 -1.05 6.07
N LEU A 474 -4.57 -0.28 6.63
CA LEU A 474 -4.53 0.12 8.05
C LEU A 474 -4.73 -1.09 8.97
N VAL A 475 -5.66 -1.98 8.64
CA VAL A 475 -5.88 -3.22 9.41
C VAL A 475 -4.64 -4.10 9.37
N ASP A 476 -4.00 -4.26 8.21
CA ASP A 476 -2.76 -5.02 8.07
C ASP A 476 -1.60 -4.38 8.85
N LEU A 477 -1.49 -3.04 8.82
CA LEU A 477 -0.50 -2.30 9.61
C LEU A 477 -0.69 -2.50 11.12
N MET A 478 -1.94 -2.69 11.57
CA MET A 478 -2.30 -3.00 12.96
C MET A 478 -2.24 -4.50 13.28
N ASN A 479 -1.67 -5.34 12.40
CA ASN A 479 -1.61 -6.80 12.52
C ASN A 479 -2.99 -7.45 12.70
N GLY A 480 -4.04 -6.85 12.15
CA GLY A 480 -5.41 -7.33 12.20
C GLY A 480 -5.81 -8.13 10.96
N SER A 481 -7.10 -8.46 10.89
CA SER A 481 -7.70 -9.06 9.70
C SER A 481 -9.02 -8.37 9.35
N ILE A 482 -9.30 -8.28 8.04
CA ILE A 482 -10.59 -7.81 7.52
C ILE A 482 -11.11 -8.81 6.51
N SER A 483 -12.40 -9.11 6.59
CA SER A 483 -13.11 -9.97 5.65
C SER A 483 -14.49 -9.40 5.32
N VAL A 484 -15.05 -9.85 4.20
CA VAL A 484 -16.39 -9.48 3.75
C VAL A 484 -17.16 -10.70 3.30
N THR A 485 -18.44 -10.73 3.62
CA THR A 485 -19.43 -11.66 3.06
C THR A 485 -20.61 -10.83 2.56
N SER A 486 -21.05 -11.08 1.34
CA SER A 486 -22.14 -10.31 0.74
C SER A 486 -22.89 -11.14 -0.28
N SER A 487 -24.17 -10.84 -0.47
CA SER A 487 -25.00 -11.40 -1.52
C SER A 487 -25.82 -10.30 -2.17
N LEU A 488 -25.92 -10.31 -3.50
CA LEU A 488 -26.70 -9.30 -4.23
C LEU A 488 -28.14 -9.26 -3.76
N GLY A 489 -28.60 -8.10 -3.32
CA GLY A 489 -29.96 -7.86 -2.83
C GLY A 489 -30.20 -8.26 -1.36
N GLU A 490 -29.25 -8.86 -0.68
CA GLU A 490 -29.38 -9.27 0.74
C GLU A 490 -28.55 -8.38 1.69
N GLY A 491 -27.53 -7.69 1.16
CA GLY A 491 -26.66 -6.81 1.93
C GLY A 491 -25.23 -7.32 2.06
N SER A 492 -24.48 -6.68 2.96
CA SER A 492 -23.06 -6.98 3.18
C SER A 492 -22.74 -7.06 4.67
N THR A 493 -21.75 -7.88 5.01
CA THR A 493 -21.20 -7.99 6.37
C THR A 493 -19.69 -7.91 6.28
N PHE A 494 -19.15 -6.86 6.87
CA PHE A 494 -17.72 -6.65 7.05
C PHE A 494 -17.30 -7.05 8.45
N THR A 495 -16.25 -7.84 8.57
CA THR A 495 -15.67 -8.25 9.85
C THR A 495 -14.23 -7.77 9.94
N VAL A 496 -13.93 -6.97 10.97
CA VAL A 496 -12.59 -6.49 11.29
C VAL A 496 -12.18 -7.06 12.63
N GLU A 497 -11.01 -7.67 12.72
CA GLU A 497 -10.41 -8.14 13.97
C GLU A 497 -9.09 -7.41 14.21
N LEU A 498 -8.95 -6.83 15.39
CA LEU A 498 -7.74 -6.14 15.82
C LEU A 498 -7.24 -6.75 17.13
N GLU A 499 -5.94 -6.90 17.23
CA GLU A 499 -5.28 -7.27 18.46
C GLU A 499 -4.76 -6.01 19.16
N LEU A 500 -5.36 -5.66 20.31
CA LEU A 500 -5.07 -4.45 21.04
C LEU A 500 -4.45 -4.79 22.40
N ARG A 501 -3.44 -4.04 22.80
CA ARG A 501 -2.79 -4.28 24.08
C ARG A 501 -3.69 -3.78 25.22
N ILE A 502 -3.83 -4.60 26.27
CA ILE A 502 -4.58 -4.21 27.47
C ILE A 502 -3.79 -3.14 28.20
N GLN A 503 -4.44 -2.03 28.53
CA GLN A 503 -3.89 -1.06 29.45
C GLN A 503 -3.93 -1.65 30.85
N GLU A 504 -2.78 -1.72 31.53
CA GLU A 504 -2.77 -2.10 32.96
C GLU A 504 -3.65 -1.11 33.71
N GLU A 505 -4.74 -1.60 34.30
CA GLU A 505 -5.70 -0.77 35.02
C GLU A 505 -4.99 0.02 36.13
N LYS A 506 -4.69 1.28 35.87
CA LYS A 506 -4.47 2.26 36.94
C LYS A 506 -5.83 2.61 37.51
N GLY A 507 -6.40 1.71 38.30
CA GLY A 507 -7.57 2.05 39.10
C GLY A 507 -8.91 1.46 38.66
N ALA A 508 -9.03 0.14 38.43
CA ALA A 508 -10.23 -0.49 38.93
C ALA A 508 -10.18 -0.30 40.46
N ASP A 509 -10.72 0.84 40.93
CA ASP A 509 -10.88 1.00 42.38
C ASP A 509 -12.05 0.10 42.80
N PRO A 510 -11.76 -1.12 43.28
CA PRO A 510 -12.82 -2.03 43.79
C PRO A 510 -13.61 -1.34 44.94
N LYS A 511 -12.99 -0.32 45.54
CA LYS A 511 -13.57 0.49 46.61
C LYS A 511 -14.54 1.54 46.10
N PHE A 512 -14.59 1.86 44.81
CA PHE A 512 -15.52 2.87 44.26
C PHE A 512 -16.97 2.59 44.72
N TRP A 513 -17.45 1.39 44.49
CA TRP A 513 -18.81 0.98 44.82
C TRP A 513 -19.06 0.94 46.31
N GLU A 514 -18.11 0.40 47.09
CA GLU A 514 -18.16 0.37 48.55
C GLU A 514 -18.13 1.79 49.13
N THR A 515 -17.24 2.65 48.64
CA THR A 515 -17.10 4.03 49.12
C THR A 515 -18.38 4.87 48.85
N HIS A 516 -19.09 4.56 47.77
CA HIS A 516 -20.33 5.22 47.43
C HIS A 516 -21.60 4.52 47.96
N GLY A 517 -21.42 3.45 48.74
CA GLY A 517 -22.51 2.74 49.42
C GLY A 517 -23.37 1.90 48.48
N ILE A 518 -22.85 1.50 47.31
CA ILE A 518 -23.54 0.66 46.34
C ILE A 518 -23.07 -0.79 46.52
N THR A 519 -23.83 -1.57 47.26
CA THR A 519 -23.53 -2.97 47.54
C THR A 519 -24.48 -3.93 46.87
N ARG A 520 -25.72 -3.42 46.53
CA ARG A 520 -26.77 -4.21 45.88
C ARG A 520 -27.45 -3.42 44.81
N MET A 521 -27.61 -4.00 43.62
CA MET A 521 -28.35 -3.37 42.54
C MET A 521 -29.26 -4.36 41.80
N ILE A 522 -30.22 -3.82 41.08
CA ILE A 522 -31.05 -4.59 40.14
C ILE A 522 -30.99 -3.94 38.77
N VAL A 523 -30.86 -4.75 37.72
CA VAL A 523 -30.98 -4.33 36.34
C VAL A 523 -32.23 -4.95 35.73
N ALA A 524 -33.00 -4.17 35.02
CA ALA A 524 -34.18 -4.63 34.26
C ALA A 524 -34.01 -4.24 32.78
N ASP A 525 -33.92 -5.24 31.94
CA ASP A 525 -33.74 -5.09 30.48
C ASP A 525 -34.33 -6.34 29.82
N ASP A 526 -35.06 -6.22 28.71
CA ASP A 526 -35.65 -7.36 27.99
C ASP A 526 -34.61 -8.21 27.27
N ASP A 527 -33.37 -7.70 27.10
CA ASP A 527 -32.21 -8.47 26.62
C ASP A 527 -31.53 -9.19 27.80
N GLU A 528 -31.77 -10.51 27.92
CA GLU A 528 -31.20 -11.33 28.98
C GLU A 528 -29.68 -11.38 28.92
N ASP A 529 -29.06 -11.28 27.73
CA ASP A 529 -27.62 -11.30 27.58
C ASP A 529 -26.98 -10.02 28.15
N ILE A 530 -27.59 -8.88 27.93
CA ILE A 530 -27.17 -7.60 28.54
C ILE A 530 -27.25 -7.72 30.07
N CYS A 531 -28.37 -8.20 30.58
CA CYS A 531 -28.58 -8.42 32.03
C CYS A 531 -27.50 -9.32 32.64
N ARG A 532 -27.26 -10.47 32.06
CA ARG A 532 -26.27 -11.46 32.55
C ARG A 532 -24.85 -10.88 32.53
N ASN A 533 -24.52 -10.10 31.53
CA ASN A 533 -23.22 -9.44 31.39
C ASN A 533 -23.00 -8.40 32.49
N ILE A 534 -24.01 -7.56 32.76
CA ILE A 534 -23.94 -6.57 33.84
C ILE A 534 -23.79 -7.29 35.20
N VAL A 535 -24.58 -8.32 35.46
CA VAL A 535 -24.50 -9.12 36.69
C VAL A 535 -23.09 -9.69 36.87
N LYS A 536 -22.52 -10.29 35.82
CA LYS A 536 -21.17 -10.90 35.90
C LYS A 536 -20.10 -9.83 36.17
N ARG A 537 -20.19 -8.67 35.55
CA ARG A 537 -19.21 -7.58 35.73
C ARG A 537 -19.30 -6.97 37.12
N MET A 538 -20.51 -6.62 37.56
CA MET A 538 -20.75 -6.04 38.87
C MET A 538 -20.40 -7.01 40.02
N GLY A 539 -20.66 -8.31 39.85
CA GLY A 539 -20.26 -9.34 40.77
C GLY A 539 -18.75 -9.45 40.99
N ARG A 540 -17.95 -9.25 39.94
CA ARG A 540 -16.48 -9.16 40.06
C ARG A 540 -16.00 -7.94 40.83
N LEU A 541 -16.81 -6.89 40.89
CA LEU A 541 -16.54 -5.65 41.63
C LEU A 541 -17.13 -5.67 43.06
N GLY A 542 -17.68 -6.80 43.47
CA GLY A 542 -18.21 -6.98 44.82
C GLY A 542 -19.66 -6.45 45.02
N VAL A 543 -20.37 -6.10 43.93
CA VAL A 543 -21.76 -5.63 44.01
C VAL A 543 -22.72 -6.79 43.74
N GLU A 544 -23.57 -7.12 44.71
CA GLU A 544 -24.65 -8.11 44.57
C GLU A 544 -25.68 -7.61 43.56
N THR A 545 -25.73 -8.22 42.37
CA THR A 545 -26.58 -7.73 41.28
C THR A 545 -27.61 -8.78 40.90
N HIS A 546 -28.88 -8.38 40.92
CA HIS A 546 -30.00 -9.16 40.39
C HIS A 546 -30.46 -8.61 39.05
N TYR A 547 -31.16 -9.44 38.28
CA TYR A 547 -31.77 -8.96 37.03
C TYR A 547 -33.21 -9.42 36.87
N ALA A 548 -33.92 -8.67 36.06
CA ALA A 548 -35.29 -8.97 35.61
C ALA A 548 -35.38 -8.70 34.10
N ILE A 549 -36.16 -9.50 33.36
CA ILE A 549 -36.37 -9.31 31.93
C ILE A 549 -37.66 -8.59 31.59
N HIS A 550 -38.47 -8.26 32.60
CA HIS A 550 -39.71 -7.51 32.48
C HIS A 550 -39.84 -6.52 33.65
N GLY A 551 -40.61 -5.44 33.44
CA GLY A 551 -40.84 -4.43 34.44
C GLY A 551 -41.63 -4.97 35.68
N GLU A 552 -42.56 -5.91 35.46
CA GLU A 552 -43.32 -6.59 36.49
C GLU A 552 -42.40 -7.40 37.41
N ASP A 553 -41.47 -8.17 36.84
CA ASP A 553 -40.51 -9.00 37.61
C ASP A 553 -39.58 -8.12 38.43
N ALA A 554 -39.13 -6.99 37.85
CA ALA A 554 -38.35 -5.99 38.56
C ALA A 554 -39.06 -5.40 39.76
N LEU A 555 -40.35 -5.06 39.61
CA LEU A 555 -41.21 -4.58 40.70
C LEU A 555 -41.39 -5.64 41.80
N GLN A 556 -41.60 -6.90 41.44
CA GLN A 556 -41.73 -8.01 42.39
C GLN A 556 -40.39 -8.23 43.17
N ALA A 557 -39.27 -8.22 42.47
CA ALA A 557 -37.94 -8.34 43.08
C ALA A 557 -37.61 -7.17 44.03
N ILE A 558 -37.96 -5.93 43.65
CA ILE A 558 -37.76 -4.73 44.48
C ILE A 558 -38.67 -4.82 45.74
N LYS A 559 -39.90 -5.24 45.58
CA LYS A 559 -40.85 -5.43 46.69
C LYS A 559 -40.32 -6.50 47.68
N ALA A 560 -39.91 -7.66 47.20
CA ALA A 560 -39.39 -8.74 48.03
C ALA A 560 -38.12 -8.31 48.79
N ALA A 561 -37.23 -7.56 48.12
CA ALA A 561 -36.01 -7.02 48.74
C ALA A 561 -36.31 -6.00 49.86
N TRP A 562 -37.34 -5.17 49.63
CA TRP A 562 -37.80 -4.20 50.63
C TRP A 562 -38.46 -4.88 51.84
N GLU A 563 -39.29 -5.86 51.63
CA GLU A 563 -39.93 -6.66 52.71
C GLU A 563 -38.92 -7.47 53.53
N ALA A 564 -37.81 -7.85 52.92
CA ALA A 564 -36.69 -8.56 53.56
C ALA A 564 -35.70 -7.62 54.32
N ASP A 565 -35.99 -6.32 54.39
CA ASP A 565 -35.11 -5.27 54.94
C ASP A 565 -33.70 -5.23 54.29
N ARG A 566 -33.67 -5.57 53.01
CA ARG A 566 -32.45 -5.57 52.18
C ARG A 566 -32.72 -4.87 50.83
N PRO A 567 -33.04 -3.56 50.84
CA PRO A 567 -33.35 -2.84 49.62
C PRO A 567 -32.17 -2.81 48.67
N TYR A 568 -32.43 -2.50 47.41
CA TYR A 568 -31.39 -2.19 46.42
C TYR A 568 -30.91 -0.76 46.61
N ASP A 569 -29.60 -0.56 46.46
CA ASP A 569 -28.95 0.76 46.50
C ASP A 569 -29.06 1.49 45.19
N LEU A 570 -29.24 0.77 44.07
CA LEU A 570 -29.32 1.31 42.70
C LEU A 570 -30.25 0.44 41.84
N ILE A 571 -31.03 1.10 41.02
CA ILE A 571 -31.91 0.45 40.02
C ILE A 571 -31.47 0.98 38.64
N LEU A 572 -31.15 0.03 37.72
CA LEU A 572 -30.93 0.31 36.32
C LEU A 572 -32.11 -0.24 35.53
N LEU A 573 -32.88 0.64 34.84
CA LEU A 573 -34.07 0.25 34.09
C LEU A 573 -33.91 0.55 32.62
N ASP A 574 -34.15 -0.43 31.76
CA ASP A 574 -34.31 -0.15 30.33
C ASP A 574 -35.62 0.62 30.09
N TRP A 575 -35.55 1.61 29.23
CA TRP A 575 -36.74 2.37 28.83
C TRP A 575 -37.76 1.53 28.06
N LYS A 576 -37.31 0.69 27.10
CA LYS A 576 -38.20 -0.08 26.25
C LYS A 576 -38.21 -1.54 26.64
N MET A 577 -39.17 -1.91 27.48
CA MET A 577 -39.43 -3.30 27.83
C MET A 577 -40.86 -3.71 27.40
N PRO A 578 -41.09 -4.95 27.01
CA PRO A 578 -42.43 -5.48 26.78
C PRO A 578 -43.27 -5.46 28.08
N GLY A 579 -44.57 -5.16 27.95
CA GLY A 579 -45.43 -5.00 29.12
C GLY A 579 -45.27 -3.63 29.77
N LEU A 580 -44.80 -3.58 31.00
CA LEU A 580 -44.45 -2.33 31.67
C LEU A 580 -43.10 -1.81 31.20
N ASN A 581 -43.13 -0.66 30.57
CA ASN A 581 -41.87 0.02 30.15
C ASN A 581 -41.13 0.60 31.38
N GLY A 582 -39.89 1.08 31.16
CA GLY A 582 -39.03 1.57 32.25
C GLY A 582 -39.63 2.77 33.00
N LEU A 583 -40.32 3.72 32.30
CA LEU A 583 -40.95 4.87 32.95
C LEU A 583 -42.15 4.48 33.75
N GLU A 584 -42.97 3.58 33.26
CA GLU A 584 -44.15 3.03 34.00
C GLU A 584 -43.68 2.27 35.23
N THR A 585 -42.66 1.45 35.07
CA THR A 585 -42.01 0.72 36.19
C THR A 585 -41.48 1.71 37.23
N ALA A 586 -40.80 2.75 36.80
CA ALA A 586 -40.28 3.78 37.70
C ALA A 586 -41.40 4.55 38.44
N ARG A 587 -42.51 4.88 37.75
CA ARG A 587 -43.70 5.50 38.40
C ARG A 587 -44.23 4.62 39.51
N LEU A 588 -44.35 3.31 39.30
CA LEU A 588 -44.81 2.39 40.29
C LEU A 588 -43.82 2.24 41.46
N ILE A 589 -42.53 2.26 41.18
CA ILE A 589 -41.48 2.27 42.22
C ILE A 589 -41.59 3.56 43.05
N ARG A 590 -41.68 4.73 42.46
CA ARG A 590 -41.78 6.01 43.14
C ARG A 590 -43.11 6.17 43.97
N LYS A 591 -44.17 5.57 43.48
CA LYS A 591 -45.45 5.56 44.24
C LYS A 591 -45.33 4.76 45.54
N ASN A 592 -44.56 3.66 45.56
CA ASN A 592 -44.49 2.78 46.71
C ASN A 592 -43.25 3.08 47.59
N TYR A 593 -42.16 3.62 46.99
CA TYR A 593 -40.85 3.86 47.59
C TYR A 593 -40.31 5.23 47.17
N PRO A 594 -40.96 6.34 47.63
CA PRO A 594 -40.67 7.69 47.20
C PRO A 594 -39.23 8.05 47.60
N ASP A 595 -38.47 8.55 46.63
CA ASP A 595 -37.11 9.14 46.73
C ASP A 595 -36.04 8.36 47.50
N LYS A 596 -36.25 7.05 47.77
CA LYS A 596 -35.35 6.27 48.60
C LYS A 596 -34.34 5.46 47.80
N ILE A 597 -34.60 5.14 46.52
CA ILE A 597 -33.72 4.31 45.72
C ILE A 597 -33.37 5.06 44.46
N PRO A 598 -32.08 5.28 44.18
CA PRO A 598 -31.63 5.88 42.93
C PRO A 598 -32.04 5.03 41.73
N ILE A 599 -32.59 5.67 40.69
CA ILE A 599 -32.98 5.04 39.42
C ILE A 599 -32.19 5.68 38.31
N LEU A 600 -31.49 4.86 37.55
CA LEU A 600 -30.79 5.24 36.32
C LEU A 600 -31.55 4.62 35.14
N LEU A 601 -31.94 5.45 34.18
CA LEU A 601 -32.66 4.96 33.00
C LEU A 601 -31.66 4.58 31.89
N PHE A 602 -31.73 3.33 31.46
CA PHE A 602 -30.88 2.78 30.42
C PHE A 602 -31.59 2.91 29.07
N THR A 603 -31.09 3.69 28.17
CA THR A 603 -31.86 4.09 26.97
C THR A 603 -30.96 4.22 25.75
N ALA A 604 -31.55 4.19 24.58
CA ALA A 604 -30.84 4.56 23.35
C ALA A 604 -30.35 6.00 23.44
N TYR A 605 -29.37 6.37 22.66
CA TYR A 605 -28.66 7.67 22.71
C TYR A 605 -29.55 8.92 22.58
N ASP A 606 -30.75 8.82 21.96
CA ASP A 606 -31.65 9.97 21.82
C ASP A 606 -32.79 9.86 22.83
N TRP A 607 -32.63 10.50 23.97
CA TRP A 607 -33.67 10.56 25.02
C TRP A 607 -34.41 11.88 25.08
N SER A 608 -34.18 12.84 24.12
CA SER A 608 -34.82 14.13 24.07
C SER A 608 -36.35 14.05 24.08
N ASP A 609 -36.89 12.97 23.47
CA ASP A 609 -38.35 12.75 23.41
C ASP A 609 -38.94 12.28 24.74
N ILE A 610 -38.14 11.73 25.65
CA ILE A 610 -38.59 11.15 26.93
C ILE A 610 -38.08 11.90 28.15
N GLU A 611 -37.15 12.86 27.98
CA GLU A 611 -36.53 13.59 29.08
C GLU A 611 -37.57 14.25 29.98
N GLN A 612 -38.57 14.92 29.39
CA GLN A 612 -39.62 15.61 30.13
C GLN A 612 -40.48 14.64 30.93
N GLU A 613 -40.89 13.52 30.33
CA GLU A 613 -41.69 12.48 30.97
C GLU A 613 -40.90 11.77 32.10
N ALA A 614 -39.61 11.50 31.87
CA ALA A 614 -38.74 10.93 32.89
C ALA A 614 -38.52 11.89 34.07
N MET A 615 -38.36 13.18 33.83
CA MET A 615 -38.28 14.20 34.89
C MET A 615 -39.55 14.27 35.74
N GLU A 616 -40.75 14.13 35.14
CA GLU A 616 -42.03 14.09 35.85
C GLU A 616 -42.12 12.91 36.81
N VAL A 617 -41.44 11.82 36.48
CA VAL A 617 -41.35 10.60 37.34
C VAL A 617 -40.23 10.67 38.36
N GLY A 618 -39.42 11.73 38.31
CA GLY A 618 -38.29 11.91 39.23
C GLY A 618 -37.00 11.18 38.79
N ILE A 619 -36.90 10.81 37.52
CA ILE A 619 -35.66 10.28 36.94
C ILE A 619 -34.89 11.44 36.34
N ARG A 620 -33.63 11.65 36.76
CA ARG A 620 -32.76 12.76 36.32
C ARG A 620 -31.46 12.29 35.69
N HIS A 621 -31.23 10.96 35.67
CA HIS A 621 -29.98 10.40 35.23
C HIS A 621 -30.24 9.31 34.20
N PHE A 622 -29.52 9.39 33.08
CA PHE A 622 -29.63 8.51 31.95
C PHE A 622 -28.29 7.85 31.67
N LEU A 623 -28.33 6.61 31.24
CA LEU A 623 -27.18 5.85 30.73
C LEU A 623 -27.45 5.45 29.29
N PRO A 624 -26.62 5.86 28.33
CA PRO A 624 -26.82 5.47 26.94
C PRO A 624 -26.49 3.98 26.73
N LYS A 625 -27.29 3.30 25.91
CA LYS A 625 -26.95 1.98 25.36
C LYS A 625 -25.91 2.17 24.24
N PRO A 626 -24.89 1.30 24.10
CA PRO A 626 -24.63 0.06 24.84
C PRO A 626 -23.96 0.30 26.21
N PHE A 627 -24.04 -0.73 27.09
CA PHE A 627 -23.48 -0.65 28.43
C PHE A 627 -21.95 -0.65 28.42
N PHE A 628 -21.37 0.43 28.94
CA PHE A 628 -19.95 0.56 29.25
C PHE A 628 -19.76 0.87 30.74
N MET A 629 -18.80 0.20 31.38
CA MET A 629 -18.51 0.40 32.81
C MET A 629 -18.02 1.82 33.09
N SER A 630 -17.22 2.41 32.20
CA SER A 630 -16.76 3.79 32.30
C SER A 630 -17.93 4.76 32.36
N ASN A 631 -18.86 4.70 31.40
CA ASN A 631 -20.07 5.54 31.34
C ASN A 631 -20.99 5.30 32.54
N PHE A 632 -21.09 4.04 33.00
CA PHE A 632 -21.91 3.71 34.15
C PHE A 632 -21.32 4.30 35.44
N LYS A 633 -20.03 4.17 35.70
CA LYS A 633 -19.35 4.82 36.86
C LYS A 633 -19.57 6.34 36.84
N GLU A 634 -19.37 6.98 35.69
CA GLU A 634 -19.57 8.42 35.57
C GLU A 634 -21.02 8.85 35.81
N ALA A 635 -22.00 8.09 35.27
CA ALA A 635 -23.41 8.35 35.52
C ALA A 635 -23.78 8.23 37.00
N VAL A 636 -23.28 7.18 37.68
CA VAL A 636 -23.47 6.99 39.12
C VAL A 636 -22.81 8.09 39.92
N GLN A 637 -21.59 8.48 39.59
CA GLN A 637 -20.90 9.58 40.29
C GLN A 637 -21.66 10.90 40.17
N ARG A 638 -22.10 11.26 38.97
CA ARG A 638 -22.93 12.46 38.74
C ARG A 638 -24.24 12.41 39.52
N MET A 639 -24.85 11.24 39.62
CA MET A 639 -26.08 11.04 40.38
C MET A 639 -25.88 11.29 41.86
N LEU A 640 -24.79 10.79 42.43
CA LEU A 640 -24.48 10.90 43.85
C LEU A 640 -24.02 12.32 44.24
N GLU A 641 -23.35 13.03 43.33
CA GLU A 641 -22.97 14.42 43.52
C GLU A 641 -24.14 15.42 43.43
N GLY A 642 -25.36 14.94 43.14
CA GLY A 642 -26.57 15.75 42.98
C GLY A 642 -26.56 16.69 41.78
N ARG A 643 -25.64 16.48 40.82
CA ARG A 643 -25.59 17.20 39.55
C ARG A 643 -26.56 16.59 38.57
N SER A 644 -27.71 17.24 38.38
CA SER A 644 -28.72 16.81 37.39
C SER A 644 -28.11 16.70 36.00
N ALA A 645 -28.50 15.69 35.24
CA ALA A 645 -28.11 15.49 33.84
C ALA A 645 -28.71 16.55 32.86
N SER A 646 -29.53 17.51 33.36
CA SER A 646 -29.99 18.64 32.59
C SER A 646 -28.87 19.69 32.42
N ALA A 647 -27.76 19.30 31.89
CA ALA A 647 -26.98 20.23 31.13
C ALA A 647 -27.53 20.16 29.69
N GLN A 648 -28.67 20.85 29.44
CA GLN A 648 -28.73 21.59 28.18
C GLN A 648 -27.35 22.17 27.96
N PRO A 649 -26.80 22.17 26.77
CA PRO A 649 -25.66 23.02 26.50
C PRO A 649 -26.07 24.38 26.97
N LYS A 650 -25.55 24.82 28.14
CA LYS A 650 -25.55 26.24 28.48
C LYS A 650 -25.13 26.88 27.19
N GLU A 651 -25.91 27.85 26.70
CA GLU A 651 -25.39 28.76 25.68
C GLU A 651 -23.94 28.99 26.01
N LYS A 652 -23.06 28.29 25.25
CA LYS A 652 -21.63 28.45 25.45
C LYS A 652 -21.35 29.89 25.15
N ARG A 653 -21.24 30.72 26.20
CA ARG A 653 -20.61 32.02 26.03
C ARG A 653 -19.29 31.68 25.37
N SER A 654 -19.15 32.07 24.10
CA SER A 654 -17.94 31.77 23.36
C SER A 654 -16.74 32.15 24.23
N ALA A 655 -15.84 31.22 24.48
CA ALA A 655 -14.62 31.46 25.24
C ALA A 655 -13.76 32.58 24.62
N MET A 656 -14.09 32.97 23.39
CA MET A 656 -13.41 33.98 22.59
C MET A 656 -13.82 35.41 22.93
N LYS A 657 -14.96 35.64 23.62
CA LYS A 657 -15.52 36.96 23.79
C LYS A 657 -14.61 37.89 24.62
N GLY A 658 -14.14 38.95 23.98
CA GLY A 658 -13.28 39.98 24.59
C GLY A 658 -11.80 39.63 24.68
N LEU A 659 -11.35 38.52 24.06
CA LEU A 659 -9.95 38.17 23.94
C LEU A 659 -9.28 38.97 22.83
N HIS A 660 -8.05 39.43 23.09
CA HIS A 660 -7.16 40.01 22.09
C HIS A 660 -6.23 38.96 21.52
N ILE A 661 -6.36 38.67 20.23
CA ILE A 661 -5.73 37.56 19.56
C ILE A 661 -4.79 38.03 18.45
N LEU A 662 -3.54 37.56 18.46
CA LEU A 662 -2.62 37.75 17.37
C LEU A 662 -2.72 36.55 16.41
N VAL A 663 -3.08 36.77 15.15
CA VAL A 663 -3.21 35.75 14.08
C VAL A 663 -2.01 35.84 13.16
N VAL A 664 -1.25 34.77 13.07
CA VAL A 664 -0.02 34.70 12.27
C VAL A 664 -0.14 33.60 11.20
N ASP A 665 -0.14 33.97 9.93
CA ASP A 665 -0.21 33.07 8.78
C ASP A 665 0.36 33.80 7.55
N ASP A 666 1.12 33.16 6.70
CA ASP A 666 1.73 33.78 5.53
C ASP A 666 0.72 34.06 4.41
N ILE A 667 -0.36 33.29 4.36
CA ILE A 667 -1.42 33.39 3.34
C ILE A 667 -2.48 34.43 3.79
N GLU A 668 -2.60 35.50 3.06
CA GLU A 668 -3.54 36.58 3.36
C GLU A 668 -5.00 36.09 3.51
N VAL A 669 -5.43 35.20 2.65
CA VAL A 669 -6.79 34.62 2.70
C VAL A 669 -7.03 33.88 4.02
N ASN A 670 -6.07 33.12 4.53
CA ASN A 670 -6.18 32.40 5.80
C ASN A 670 -6.32 33.41 6.96
N ARG A 671 -5.49 34.47 6.96
CA ARG A 671 -5.59 35.55 7.98
C ARG A 671 -6.96 36.19 7.98
N ILE A 672 -7.50 36.52 6.80
CA ILE A 672 -8.84 37.13 6.66
C ILE A 672 -9.93 36.20 7.23
N ILE A 673 -9.91 34.91 6.83
CA ILE A 673 -10.89 33.91 7.24
C ILE A 673 -10.86 33.76 8.76
N LEU A 674 -9.66 33.48 9.33
CA LEU A 674 -9.53 33.24 10.76
C LEU A 674 -9.90 34.50 11.58
N THR A 675 -9.43 35.67 11.17
CA THR A 675 -9.80 36.93 11.80
C THR A 675 -11.32 37.12 11.79
N LYS A 676 -11.98 36.82 10.66
CA LYS A 676 -13.44 36.96 10.57
C LYS A 676 -14.18 35.98 11.48
N ILE A 677 -13.72 34.71 11.54
CA ILE A 677 -14.28 33.72 12.46
C ILE A 677 -14.15 34.20 13.91
N LEU A 678 -12.94 34.55 14.35
CA LEU A 678 -12.64 34.97 15.71
C LEU A 678 -13.43 36.24 16.10
N THR A 679 -13.53 37.23 15.20
CA THR A 679 -14.31 38.47 15.42
C THR A 679 -15.80 38.16 15.53
N THR A 680 -16.34 37.22 14.74
CA THR A 680 -17.74 36.78 14.86
C THR A 680 -18.02 36.11 16.20
N LEU A 681 -17.02 35.43 16.78
CA LEU A 681 -17.08 34.86 18.12
C LEU A 681 -16.83 35.88 19.25
N GLY A 682 -16.57 37.14 18.89
CA GLY A 682 -16.43 38.27 19.84
C GLY A 682 -15.01 38.59 20.30
N ALA A 683 -13.98 38.07 19.61
CA ALA A 683 -12.58 38.41 19.86
C ALA A 683 -12.15 39.67 19.08
N GLU A 684 -11.12 40.37 19.57
CA GLU A 684 -10.39 41.42 18.85
C GLU A 684 -9.09 40.82 18.29
N CYS A 685 -8.83 41.05 16.99
CA CYS A 685 -7.73 40.39 16.30
C CYS A 685 -6.74 41.37 15.68
N GLU A 686 -5.48 41.08 15.82
CA GLU A 686 -4.39 41.69 15.07
C GLU A 686 -3.70 40.61 14.25
N THR A 687 -3.10 40.93 13.09
CA THR A 687 -2.53 39.94 12.16
C THR A 687 -1.06 40.20 11.96
N ALA A 688 -0.30 39.11 11.68
CA ALA A 688 1.10 39.18 11.23
C ALA A 688 1.25 38.23 10.02
N CYS A 689 2.13 38.54 9.06
CA CYS A 689 2.30 37.81 7.83
C CYS A 689 3.42 36.74 7.90
N ASP A 690 4.24 36.75 8.94
CA ASP A 690 5.29 35.76 9.19
C ASP A 690 5.69 35.74 10.67
N GLY A 691 6.57 34.83 11.06
CA GLY A 691 7.02 34.67 12.43
C GLY A 691 7.87 35.85 12.93
N GLN A 692 8.59 36.55 12.05
CA GLN A 692 9.40 37.71 12.41
C GLN A 692 8.50 38.91 12.78
N GLU A 693 7.49 39.20 11.98
CA GLU A 693 6.52 40.26 12.29
C GLU A 693 5.76 39.97 13.59
N ALA A 694 5.41 38.69 13.80
CA ALA A 694 4.74 38.23 15.02
C ALA A 694 5.61 38.49 16.26
N LEU A 695 6.89 38.15 16.21
CA LEU A 695 7.85 38.39 17.27
C LEU A 695 7.98 39.91 17.56
N GLU A 696 8.15 40.72 16.52
CA GLU A 696 8.31 42.17 16.68
C GLU A 696 7.06 42.84 17.29
N LYS A 697 5.85 42.41 16.86
CA LYS A 697 4.59 42.87 17.42
C LYS A 697 4.47 42.47 18.87
N PHE A 698 4.80 41.23 19.20
CA PHE A 698 4.74 40.74 20.58
C PHE A 698 5.72 41.48 21.49
N GLU A 699 6.98 41.69 21.07
CA GLU A 699 7.98 42.40 21.86
C GLU A 699 7.63 43.88 22.11
N ARG A 700 6.96 44.53 21.16
CA ARG A 700 6.50 45.93 21.29
C ARG A 700 5.18 46.04 22.02
N SER A 701 4.46 44.95 22.29
CA SER A 701 3.16 44.96 22.93
C SER A 701 3.25 45.34 24.43
N GLN A 702 2.15 45.84 24.96
CA GLN A 702 2.05 45.99 26.41
C GLN A 702 1.79 44.66 27.10
N PRO A 703 2.27 44.42 28.31
CA PRO A 703 1.97 43.18 29.04
C PRO A 703 0.46 42.94 29.16
N GLY A 704 -0.06 41.88 28.51
CA GLY A 704 -1.47 41.52 28.48
C GLY A 704 -2.24 42.07 27.27
N GLN A 705 -1.56 42.69 26.31
CA GLN A 705 -2.18 43.13 25.06
C GLN A 705 -2.68 41.96 24.23
N TYR A 706 -1.93 40.83 24.19
CA TYR A 706 -2.39 39.61 23.54
C TYR A 706 -2.69 38.54 24.59
N ASP A 707 -3.89 37.98 24.52
CA ASP A 707 -4.34 36.87 25.35
C ASP A 707 -3.95 35.52 24.75
N ILE A 708 -3.95 35.44 23.42
CA ILE A 708 -3.61 34.22 22.65
C ILE A 708 -2.89 34.60 21.35
N ILE A 709 -1.98 33.72 20.90
CA ILE A 709 -1.36 33.78 19.57
C ILE A 709 -1.72 32.52 18.80
N PHE A 710 -2.39 32.66 17.65
CA PHE A 710 -2.52 31.58 16.66
C PHE A 710 -1.35 31.69 15.69
N MET A 711 -0.53 30.65 15.64
CA MET A 711 0.73 30.64 14.92
C MET A 711 0.74 29.54 13.84
N ASP A 712 0.79 29.94 12.58
CA ASP A 712 1.06 28.95 11.51
C ASP A 712 2.45 28.36 11.69
N VAL A 713 2.56 27.06 11.49
CA VAL A 713 3.84 26.34 11.62
C VAL A 713 4.74 26.60 10.41
N GLN A 714 4.18 26.54 9.20
CA GLN A 714 4.92 26.66 7.95
C GLN A 714 4.80 28.05 7.34
N MET A 715 5.78 28.87 7.59
CA MET A 715 5.85 30.24 7.06
C MET A 715 7.27 30.56 6.57
N PRO A 716 7.39 31.46 5.57
CA PRO A 716 8.68 32.00 5.13
C PRO A 716 9.30 32.91 6.20
N VAL A 717 10.58 33.25 6.04
CA VAL A 717 11.39 34.15 6.87
C VAL A 717 11.69 33.55 8.23
N LEU A 718 10.70 33.38 9.10
CA LEU A 718 10.80 32.73 10.40
C LEU A 718 9.60 31.81 10.57
N ASN A 719 9.81 30.51 10.63
CA ASN A 719 8.73 29.54 10.78
C ASN A 719 8.11 29.59 12.18
N GLY A 720 6.93 28.97 12.34
CA GLY A 720 6.18 29.06 13.60
C GLY A 720 6.90 28.46 14.81
N TYR A 721 7.68 27.40 14.61
CA TYR A 721 8.48 26.81 15.69
C TYR A 721 9.59 27.75 16.16
N GLU A 722 10.32 28.35 15.21
CA GLU A 722 11.38 29.30 15.51
C GLU A 722 10.80 30.59 16.14
N ALA A 723 9.69 31.10 15.61
CA ALA A 723 9.00 32.24 16.16
C ALA A 723 8.54 32.00 17.62
N SER A 724 7.99 30.81 17.87
CA SER A 724 7.56 30.46 19.23
C SER A 724 8.72 30.34 20.20
N ARG A 725 9.84 29.74 19.82
CA ARG A 725 11.07 29.72 20.63
C ARG A 725 11.59 31.13 20.88
N ALA A 726 11.57 32.00 19.87
CA ALA A 726 12.02 33.38 20.00
C ALA A 726 11.10 34.18 20.93
N ILE A 727 9.76 34.03 20.80
CA ILE A 727 8.79 34.64 21.72
C ILE A 727 9.04 34.16 23.15
N ARG A 728 9.26 32.86 23.38
CA ARG A 728 9.52 32.30 24.71
C ARG A 728 10.86 32.78 25.31
N ALA A 729 11.85 33.08 24.48
CA ALA A 729 13.16 33.58 24.87
C ALA A 729 13.20 35.12 24.98
N SER A 730 12.16 35.84 24.55
CA SER A 730 12.15 37.29 24.56
C SER A 730 12.11 37.88 25.98
N ALA A 731 12.55 39.12 26.13
CA ALA A 731 12.54 39.84 27.42
C ALA A 731 11.14 40.30 27.82
N HIS A 732 10.10 40.04 27.04
CA HIS A 732 8.74 40.48 27.33
C HIS A 732 8.19 39.81 28.60
N PRO A 733 7.54 40.52 29.52
CA PRO A 733 7.08 39.97 30.82
C PRO A 733 6.12 38.80 30.72
N ARG A 734 5.41 38.67 29.60
CA ARG A 734 4.47 37.57 29.35
C ARG A 734 5.02 36.47 28.40
N ALA A 735 6.31 36.52 28.05
CA ALA A 735 6.93 35.59 27.12
C ALA A 735 6.70 34.09 27.46
N GLY A 736 6.81 33.73 28.75
CA GLY A 736 6.54 32.36 29.21
C GLY A 736 5.07 32.00 29.45
N GLN A 737 4.16 33.00 29.44
CA GLN A 737 2.77 32.80 29.86
C GLN A 737 1.76 32.91 28.72
N VAL A 738 2.04 33.73 27.66
CA VAL A 738 1.09 33.92 26.57
C VAL A 738 0.80 32.56 25.90
N PRO A 739 -0.47 32.15 25.77
CA PRO A 739 -0.85 30.95 25.03
C PRO A 739 -0.46 31.07 23.55
N ILE A 740 0.23 30.07 23.02
CA ILE A 740 0.53 29.95 21.60
C ILE A 740 -0.12 28.68 21.09
N ILE A 741 -1.04 28.81 20.16
CA ILE A 741 -1.75 27.69 19.53
C ILE A 741 -1.21 27.50 18.11
N ALA A 742 -0.62 26.34 17.83
CA ALA A 742 -0.13 25.99 16.51
C ALA A 742 -1.28 25.82 15.52
N MET A 743 -1.13 26.33 14.31
CA MET A 743 -1.98 25.99 13.18
C MET A 743 -1.19 25.11 12.21
N THR A 744 -1.59 23.85 12.04
CA THR A 744 -0.83 22.88 11.26
C THR A 744 -1.64 22.41 10.05
N ALA A 745 -0.99 22.19 8.91
CA ALA A 745 -1.62 21.56 7.74
C ALA A 745 -1.96 20.09 7.99
N ASN A 746 -1.24 19.45 8.92
CA ASN A 746 -1.38 18.04 9.26
C ASN A 746 -1.39 17.88 10.79
N ALA A 747 -2.34 17.14 11.32
CA ALA A 747 -2.42 16.79 12.74
C ALA A 747 -1.58 15.53 13.07
N PHE A 748 -0.34 15.44 12.52
CA PHE A 748 0.53 14.30 12.84
C PHE A 748 1.24 14.52 14.18
N MET A 749 1.47 13.42 14.89
CA MET A 749 2.10 13.43 16.21
C MET A 749 3.50 14.05 16.21
N ASP A 750 4.25 13.92 15.12
CA ASP A 750 5.54 14.55 14.99
C ASP A 750 5.42 16.08 14.97
N ASP A 751 4.46 16.62 14.21
CA ASP A 751 4.17 18.05 14.15
C ASP A 751 3.67 18.58 15.51
N ILE A 752 2.84 17.79 16.21
CA ILE A 752 2.34 18.14 17.54
C ILE A 752 3.47 18.13 18.57
N ARG A 753 4.32 17.10 18.56
CA ARG A 753 5.47 17.02 19.47
C ARG A 753 6.44 18.18 19.22
N ASP A 754 6.76 18.45 17.97
CA ASP A 754 7.68 19.53 17.58
C ASP A 754 7.11 20.89 17.97
N ALA A 755 5.78 21.08 17.89
CA ALA A 755 5.11 22.30 18.37
C ALA A 755 5.22 22.45 19.88
N LEU A 756 4.98 21.39 20.65
CA LEU A 756 5.13 21.41 22.11
C LEU A 756 6.59 21.63 22.53
N GLU A 757 7.55 20.99 21.87
CA GLU A 757 9.00 21.21 22.09
C GLU A 757 9.45 22.64 21.73
N ALA A 758 8.76 23.26 20.76
CA ALA A 758 8.98 24.67 20.43
C ALA A 758 8.35 25.64 21.45
N GLY A 759 7.63 25.14 22.46
CA GLY A 759 6.99 25.94 23.50
C GLY A 759 5.59 26.43 23.14
N MET A 760 4.92 25.81 22.17
CA MET A 760 3.49 26.02 21.90
C MET A 760 2.63 25.25 22.91
N ASP A 761 1.41 25.70 23.16
CA ASP A 761 0.56 25.19 24.24
C ASP A 761 -0.52 24.21 23.74
N ALA A 762 -0.96 24.37 22.50
CA ALA A 762 -1.95 23.52 21.83
C ALA A 762 -1.78 23.59 20.32
N HIS A 763 -2.56 22.80 19.60
CA HIS A 763 -2.59 22.83 18.13
C HIS A 763 -4.04 22.78 17.60
N VAL A 764 -4.23 23.32 16.41
CA VAL A 764 -5.47 23.23 15.62
C VAL A 764 -5.09 22.88 14.18
N SER A 765 -5.76 21.89 13.60
CA SER A 765 -5.53 21.49 12.23
C SER A 765 -6.19 22.43 11.22
N LYS A 766 -5.55 22.65 10.09
CA LYS A 766 -6.17 23.32 8.93
C LYS A 766 -6.84 22.24 8.04
N PRO A 767 -8.08 22.44 7.56
CA PRO A 767 -8.90 23.63 7.71
C PRO A 767 -9.48 23.76 9.12
N ILE A 768 -9.56 25.01 9.59
CA ILE A 768 -10.00 25.32 10.96
C ILE A 768 -11.47 24.97 11.14
N VAL A 769 -11.74 24.07 12.09
CA VAL A 769 -13.08 23.72 12.55
C VAL A 769 -13.37 24.53 13.82
N ILE A 770 -14.45 25.31 13.83
CA ILE A 770 -14.76 26.28 14.89
C ILE A 770 -14.84 25.60 16.25
N GLU A 771 -15.52 24.47 16.34
CA GLU A 771 -15.72 23.72 17.58
C GLU A 771 -14.38 23.21 18.17
N GLN A 772 -13.48 22.72 17.30
CA GLN A 772 -12.15 22.25 17.73
C GLN A 772 -11.28 23.42 18.20
N MET A 773 -11.35 24.53 17.49
CA MET A 773 -10.63 25.75 17.85
C MET A 773 -11.12 26.30 19.20
N GLU A 774 -12.43 26.37 19.43
CA GLU A 774 -13.01 26.81 20.71
C GLU A 774 -12.60 25.87 21.85
N ALA A 775 -12.61 24.54 21.61
CA ALA A 775 -12.19 23.56 22.61
C ALA A 775 -10.70 23.73 22.97
N ALA A 776 -9.82 23.88 21.97
CA ALA A 776 -8.38 24.09 22.20
C ALA A 776 -8.11 25.38 22.98
N VAL A 777 -8.79 26.47 22.65
CA VAL A 777 -8.69 27.74 23.39
C VAL A 777 -9.16 27.59 24.83
N GLN A 778 -10.31 26.94 25.04
CA GLN A 778 -10.84 26.73 26.38
C GLN A 778 -9.88 25.91 27.25
N GLU A 779 -9.39 24.79 26.73
CA GLU A 779 -8.42 23.93 27.42
C GLU A 779 -7.15 24.68 27.83
N VAL A 780 -6.58 25.48 26.92
CA VAL A 780 -5.35 26.22 27.18
C VAL A 780 -5.58 27.33 28.23
N LEU A 781 -6.70 28.04 28.14
CA LEU A 781 -7.04 29.07 29.09
C LEU A 781 -7.32 28.50 30.49
N GLU A 782 -8.00 27.34 30.60
CA GLU A 782 -8.23 26.62 31.87
C GLU A 782 -6.90 26.17 32.48
N ARG A 783 -6.04 25.52 31.70
CA ARG A 783 -4.74 25.03 32.15
C ARG A 783 -3.81 26.16 32.64
N LYS A 784 -3.89 27.32 32.03
CA LYS A 784 -3.11 28.52 32.45
C LYS A 784 -3.81 29.40 33.49
N GLY A 785 -5.01 29.03 33.95
CA GLY A 785 -5.75 29.77 34.97
C GLY A 785 -6.20 31.16 34.51
N LEU A 786 -6.45 31.35 33.22
CA LEU A 786 -6.82 32.61 32.60
C LEU A 786 -8.33 32.78 32.41
N LEU A 787 -9.14 31.77 32.71
CA LEU A 787 -10.62 31.79 32.58
C LEU A 787 -11.39 32.53 33.69
N SER A 788 -10.73 33.18 34.60
CA SER A 788 -11.34 33.92 35.70
C SER A 788 -11.07 35.46 35.60
N ARG A 789 -11.49 36.06 34.50
CA ARG A 789 -11.61 37.53 34.46
C ARG A 789 -12.86 37.97 33.71
#